data_2b14afa61205f5f539866df5b276c52c
#
_entry.id   2b14afa61205f5f539866df5b276c52c
#
_cell.length_a   1.000
_cell.length_b   1.000
_cell.length_c   1.000
_cell.angle_alpha   90.00
_cell.angle_beta   90.00
_cell.angle_gamma   90.00
#
_symmetry.space_group_name_H-M   'P 1'
#
loop_
_entity.id
_entity.type
_entity.pdbx_description
1 polymer ?
#
loop_
_entity_poly.entity_id
_entity_poly.type
_entity_poly.pdbx_seq_one_letter_code
_entity_poly.pdbx_strand_id
1 'polypeptide(L)'
;MPVPLYGVAVSDAGGLSPEGRSLLESLESFRDILSRRLVQEQVTLPDPDLNSIVISSILEALFLRTGQDRGFIAPDTLGLLAESDGIGKRMGRACSDAGLLSEKFFDAGVDGPRPLPEIPDSGLRTMIDRVVSAEFPVPITVIEPEELAAVFEYFVGMRLEGTGGCRVKKTGKSTVLYTGSIDVPPRALVQEIVRVTLRGIVRDPPQEKSPAILDPACGAGIFLLAAYRFLSGDGGAPGLQDLSDRACQSLFGVDLDPESVSAARFVILLACIEDIGNAGMIVTTGHVRGIATILTRNIRCGNSVIAPDYFAGRPVHPFNADERRRVSPFDWDTAFPAVFNAGGFDAILGAPPPYQPFPVPAREAYFQTHYATYAPSAGLSGYFIEKALSLLRPGGAMGILIPGTFLRARHARGLRRLILTRQIETLADTGRTRQMQGGAARLFFLMLSNRPPERPFLVLPVAPGERFLPDAVHGSRGFLIDQRSLGDGGWILEDTRAGDLLKRLMRAATPLDHFIMGEFVVGENRIRNNPLVITPETREDLAKRPWCRRFFVPLLRSADIGRYVPAGPSRFVIKVKNKKRLRKCRALEQYLEHAPWPDGTPGKDEKSGGPGFFPVDRPAAGMQSPDTVPKIIFGAFQHTPAFAYDPAGSFAITTSLVAIPRPDPVLVAILNSSLGRFIIAHTCPVTDRGYNLGPLHLGKFPVIAPDFDRLPEKNRHARIAALVTQVLALHAYLRNVKTSQERRLIRQEIDAIEVKIDAGVYELYGLTRDEIVTVEESVV
;
A
#
# COMPACT_ATOMS: atom_id res chain seq x y z
N MET A 1 15.67 -6.57 -14.14
CA MET A 1 15.08 -7.80 -14.68
C MET A 1 13.58 -7.68 -14.51
N PRO A 2 12.75 -7.81 -15.55
CA PRO A 2 11.31 -7.74 -15.42
C PRO A 2 10.82 -8.96 -14.65
N VAL A 3 9.99 -8.71 -13.63
CA VAL A 3 9.24 -9.74 -12.90
C VAL A 3 8.31 -10.44 -13.90
N PRO A 4 8.22 -11.78 -13.93
CA PRO A 4 7.32 -12.46 -14.83
C PRO A 4 5.87 -12.09 -14.50
N LEU A 5 5.21 -11.47 -15.48
CA LEU A 5 3.80 -11.08 -15.46
C LEU A 5 2.91 -12.34 -15.51
N TYR A 6 2.62 -12.93 -14.37
CA TYR A 6 1.42 -13.73 -14.21
C TYR A 6 0.26 -12.76 -14.03
N GLY A 7 -0.78 -12.91 -14.84
CA GLY A 7 -1.93 -12.04 -14.85
C GLY A 7 -2.47 -11.80 -13.42
N VAL A 8 -2.80 -10.54 -13.14
CA VAL A 8 -3.62 -10.21 -11.96
C VAL A 8 -4.93 -10.96 -12.15
N ALA A 9 -5.10 -12.04 -11.42
CA ALA A 9 -6.31 -12.83 -11.52
C ALA A 9 -7.45 -12.05 -10.87
N VAL A 10 -8.65 -12.14 -11.39
CA VAL A 10 -9.90 -11.63 -10.79
C VAL A 10 -10.07 -12.12 -9.34
N SER A 11 -9.33 -13.19 -8.96
CA SER A 11 -9.25 -13.72 -7.60
C SER A 11 -8.75 -12.71 -6.54
N ASP A 12 -8.08 -11.61 -6.93
CA ASP A 12 -7.53 -10.62 -6.00
C ASP A 12 -8.53 -9.49 -5.65
N ALA A 13 -9.73 -9.48 -6.23
CA ALA A 13 -10.82 -8.55 -5.89
C ALA A 13 -11.50 -8.91 -4.55
N GLY A 14 -10.72 -9.17 -3.51
CA GLY A 14 -11.19 -9.68 -2.21
C GLY A 14 -12.12 -8.78 -1.41
N GLY A 15 -12.43 -7.59 -1.93
CA GLY A 15 -13.36 -6.63 -1.30
C GLY A 15 -14.74 -6.53 -1.96
N LEU A 16 -14.95 -7.18 -3.13
CA LEU A 16 -16.23 -7.15 -3.85
C LEU A 16 -17.18 -8.26 -3.35
N SER A 17 -18.50 -7.98 -3.39
CA SER A 17 -19.54 -8.99 -3.21
C SER A 17 -19.50 -10.06 -4.31
N PRO A 18 -20.21 -11.18 -4.17
CA PRO A 18 -20.37 -12.15 -5.26
C PRO A 18 -20.94 -11.51 -6.52
N GLU A 19 -21.91 -10.61 -6.39
CA GLU A 19 -22.56 -9.87 -7.45
C GLU A 19 -21.58 -8.92 -8.16
N GLY A 20 -20.79 -8.17 -7.40
CA GLY A 20 -19.78 -7.28 -7.94
C GLY A 20 -18.68 -8.03 -8.68
N ARG A 21 -18.24 -9.18 -8.20
CA ARG A 21 -17.30 -10.05 -8.92
C ARG A 21 -17.88 -10.58 -10.22
N SER A 22 -19.12 -11.03 -10.21
CA SER A 22 -19.81 -11.55 -11.40
C SER A 22 -19.98 -10.45 -12.46
N LEU A 23 -20.28 -9.22 -12.05
CA LEU A 23 -20.31 -8.08 -12.96
C LEU A 23 -18.91 -7.81 -13.56
N LEU A 24 -17.86 -7.79 -12.72
CA LEU A 24 -16.50 -7.59 -13.20
C LEU A 24 -16.09 -8.64 -14.24
N GLU A 25 -16.41 -9.90 -14.01
CA GLU A 25 -16.17 -10.99 -14.97
C GLU A 25 -16.91 -10.76 -16.29
N SER A 26 -18.16 -10.28 -16.22
CA SER A 26 -18.95 -9.96 -17.40
C SER A 26 -18.36 -8.80 -18.19
N LEU A 27 -17.94 -7.71 -17.51
CA LEU A 27 -17.28 -6.56 -18.14
C LEU A 27 -15.96 -6.95 -18.81
N GLU A 28 -15.17 -7.82 -18.18
CA GLU A 28 -13.94 -8.35 -18.76
C GLU A 28 -14.23 -9.24 -19.97
N SER A 29 -15.30 -10.04 -19.95
CA SER A 29 -15.75 -10.83 -21.10
C SER A 29 -16.19 -9.93 -22.27
N PHE A 30 -16.89 -8.84 -22.01
CA PHE A 30 -17.26 -7.86 -23.04
C PHE A 30 -16.04 -7.18 -23.65
N ARG A 31 -15.08 -6.78 -22.83
CA ARG A 31 -13.80 -6.25 -23.30
C ARG A 31 -13.09 -7.22 -24.24
N ASP A 32 -13.04 -8.50 -23.89
CA ASP A 32 -12.41 -9.54 -24.71
C ASP A 32 -13.17 -9.77 -26.04
N ILE A 33 -14.50 -9.77 -26.03
CA ILE A 33 -15.33 -9.92 -27.24
C ILE A 33 -15.07 -8.77 -28.20
N LEU A 34 -15.20 -7.53 -27.74
CA LEU A 34 -15.10 -6.34 -28.58
C LEU A 34 -13.66 -6.17 -29.13
N SER A 35 -12.65 -6.36 -28.29
CA SER A 35 -11.26 -6.24 -28.72
C SER A 35 -10.85 -7.29 -29.76
N ARG A 36 -11.28 -8.54 -29.60
CA ARG A 36 -11.01 -9.61 -30.59
C ARG A 36 -11.65 -9.31 -31.94
N ARG A 37 -12.88 -8.77 -31.97
CA ARG A 37 -13.56 -8.42 -33.20
C ARG A 37 -12.90 -7.26 -33.95
N LEU A 38 -12.50 -6.21 -33.21
CA LEU A 38 -11.73 -5.08 -33.79
C LEU A 38 -10.43 -5.58 -34.45
N VAL A 39 -9.73 -6.50 -33.81
CA VAL A 39 -8.49 -7.06 -34.35
C VAL A 39 -8.74 -7.97 -35.55
N GLN A 40 -9.79 -8.79 -35.54
CA GLN A 40 -10.13 -9.69 -36.67
C GLN A 40 -10.46 -8.93 -37.94
N GLU A 41 -11.05 -7.72 -37.82
CA GLU A 41 -11.37 -6.88 -39.00
C GLU A 41 -10.20 -5.94 -39.37
N GLN A 42 -9.00 -6.24 -38.88
CA GLN A 42 -7.75 -5.49 -39.17
C GLN A 42 -7.81 -4.00 -38.87
N VAL A 43 -8.62 -3.58 -37.91
CA VAL A 43 -8.66 -2.20 -37.43
C VAL A 43 -7.42 -1.97 -36.58
N THR A 44 -6.43 -1.27 -37.16
CA THR A 44 -5.20 -0.88 -36.44
C THR A 44 -5.42 0.44 -35.74
N LEU A 45 -5.46 0.40 -34.41
CA LEU A 45 -5.66 1.56 -33.55
C LEU A 45 -4.51 1.73 -32.57
N PRO A 46 -4.15 2.98 -32.22
CA PRO A 46 -3.36 3.22 -31.05
C PRO A 46 -4.03 2.66 -29.78
N ASP A 47 -3.24 2.14 -28.85
CA ASP A 47 -3.78 1.52 -27.62
C ASP A 47 -4.76 2.40 -26.82
N PRO A 48 -4.54 3.74 -26.66
CA PRO A 48 -5.52 4.59 -25.99
C PRO A 48 -6.87 4.64 -26.68
N ASP A 49 -6.88 4.75 -28.02
CA ASP A 49 -8.11 4.81 -28.81
C ASP A 49 -8.88 3.48 -28.75
N LEU A 50 -8.15 2.34 -28.78
CA LEU A 50 -8.71 1.01 -28.61
C LEU A 50 -9.42 0.85 -27.24
N ASN A 51 -8.80 1.29 -26.16
CA ASN A 51 -9.39 1.22 -24.82
C ASN A 51 -10.63 2.12 -24.71
N SER A 52 -10.53 3.36 -25.19
CA SER A 52 -11.64 4.32 -25.16
C SER A 52 -12.87 3.80 -25.87
N ILE A 53 -12.73 3.30 -27.12
CA ILE A 53 -13.86 2.75 -27.90
C ILE A 53 -14.53 1.57 -27.18
N VAL A 54 -13.73 0.62 -26.72
CA VAL A 54 -14.27 -0.60 -26.09
C VAL A 54 -15.00 -0.26 -24.80
N ILE A 55 -14.43 0.59 -23.96
CA ILE A 55 -15.03 0.96 -22.67
C ILE A 55 -16.26 1.85 -22.86
N SER A 56 -16.23 2.82 -23.78
CA SER A 56 -17.39 3.66 -24.08
C SER A 56 -18.58 2.83 -24.56
N SER A 57 -18.35 1.86 -25.47
CA SER A 57 -19.42 1.00 -25.95
C SER A 57 -20.02 0.10 -24.86
N ILE A 58 -19.19 -0.36 -23.93
CA ILE A 58 -19.68 -1.12 -22.77
C ILE A 58 -20.54 -0.21 -21.89
N LEU A 59 -20.05 1.00 -21.54
CA LEU A 59 -20.80 1.96 -20.70
C LEU A 59 -22.11 2.41 -21.35
N GLU A 60 -22.15 2.60 -22.68
CA GLU A 60 -23.37 2.90 -23.44
C GLU A 60 -24.41 1.77 -23.33
N ALA A 61 -23.96 0.53 -23.54
CA ALA A 61 -24.86 -0.64 -23.42
C ALA A 61 -25.43 -0.77 -21.99
N LEU A 62 -24.58 -0.56 -20.98
CA LEU A 62 -25.00 -0.59 -19.57
C LEU A 62 -25.97 0.55 -19.22
N PHE A 63 -25.74 1.75 -19.78
CA PHE A 63 -26.66 2.88 -19.62
C PHE A 63 -28.04 2.59 -20.23
N LEU A 64 -28.08 2.06 -21.46
CA LEU A 64 -29.32 1.70 -22.11
C LEU A 64 -30.06 0.60 -21.36
N ARG A 65 -29.35 -0.41 -20.86
CA ARG A 65 -29.93 -1.46 -20.01
C ARG A 65 -30.52 -0.88 -18.71
N THR A 66 -29.79 -0.03 -18.02
CA THR A 66 -30.30 0.63 -16.81
C THR A 66 -31.54 1.47 -17.11
N GLY A 67 -31.54 2.18 -18.26
CA GLY A 67 -32.70 2.96 -18.69
C GLY A 67 -33.94 2.13 -18.97
N GLN A 68 -33.78 0.94 -19.55
CA GLN A 68 -34.87 -0.03 -19.73
C GLN A 68 -35.37 -0.57 -18.39
N ASP A 69 -34.48 -0.96 -17.49
CA ASP A 69 -34.82 -1.50 -16.17
C ASP A 69 -35.52 -0.45 -15.30
N ARG A 70 -35.21 0.84 -15.45
CA ARG A 70 -35.81 1.97 -14.76
C ARG A 70 -36.98 2.64 -15.51
N GLY A 71 -37.29 2.17 -16.71
CA GLY A 71 -38.49 2.56 -17.48
C GLY A 71 -38.43 3.94 -18.16
N PHE A 72 -37.27 4.61 -18.25
CA PHE A 72 -37.10 5.85 -19.01
C PHE A 72 -36.63 5.61 -20.44
N ILE A 73 -36.27 4.37 -20.79
CA ILE A 73 -35.98 3.86 -22.13
C ILE A 73 -36.97 2.71 -22.43
N ALA A 74 -37.41 2.61 -23.68
CA ALA A 74 -38.35 1.57 -24.09
C ALA A 74 -37.76 0.16 -23.85
N PRO A 75 -38.54 -0.82 -23.35
CA PRO A 75 -38.04 -2.12 -22.90
C PRO A 75 -37.26 -2.91 -23.97
N ASP A 76 -37.62 -2.79 -25.25
CA ASP A 76 -37.04 -3.57 -26.34
C ASP A 76 -35.90 -2.86 -27.07
N THR A 77 -35.46 -1.70 -26.60
CA THR A 77 -34.46 -0.86 -27.30
C THR A 77 -33.18 -1.62 -27.63
N LEU A 78 -32.58 -2.33 -26.66
CA LEU A 78 -31.36 -3.09 -26.87
C LEU A 78 -31.59 -4.31 -27.83
N GLY A 79 -32.71 -5.00 -27.71
CA GLY A 79 -33.07 -6.09 -28.64
C GLY A 79 -33.19 -5.62 -30.08
N LEU A 80 -33.91 -4.50 -30.30
CA LEU A 80 -34.02 -3.90 -31.65
C LEU A 80 -32.69 -3.39 -32.19
N LEU A 81 -31.78 -2.92 -31.33
CA LEU A 81 -30.43 -2.55 -31.72
C LEU A 81 -29.61 -3.77 -32.18
N ALA A 82 -29.71 -4.89 -31.48
CA ALA A 82 -29.02 -6.12 -31.86
C ALA A 82 -29.43 -6.67 -33.22
N GLU A 83 -30.68 -6.45 -33.63
CA GLU A 83 -31.23 -6.88 -34.93
C GLU A 83 -30.89 -5.89 -36.08
N SER A 84 -30.37 -4.70 -35.77
CA SER A 84 -30.09 -3.66 -36.75
C SER A 84 -28.69 -3.72 -37.35
N ASP A 85 -28.46 -2.97 -38.45
CA ASP A 85 -27.13 -2.66 -38.98
C ASP A 85 -26.65 -1.28 -38.46
N GLY A 86 -25.34 -1.07 -38.34
CA GLY A 86 -24.77 0.16 -37.81
C GLY A 86 -25.06 0.35 -36.33
N ILE A 87 -24.96 -0.74 -35.55
CA ILE A 87 -25.33 -0.83 -34.16
C ILE A 87 -24.68 0.29 -33.35
N GLY A 88 -23.37 0.56 -33.51
CA GLY A 88 -22.65 1.58 -32.75
C GLY A 88 -23.26 2.97 -32.88
N LYS A 89 -23.55 3.41 -34.13
CA LYS A 89 -24.21 4.72 -34.38
C LYS A 89 -25.61 4.80 -33.80
N ARG A 90 -26.36 3.71 -33.89
CA ARG A 90 -27.73 3.66 -33.35
C ARG A 90 -27.74 3.64 -31.83
N MET A 91 -26.77 2.95 -31.22
CA MET A 91 -26.57 2.94 -29.77
C MET A 91 -26.25 4.34 -29.22
N GLY A 92 -25.31 5.06 -29.87
CA GLY A 92 -25.02 6.46 -29.51
C GLY A 92 -26.24 7.39 -29.69
N ARG A 93 -27.06 7.18 -30.75
CA ARG A 93 -28.33 7.92 -30.91
C ARG A 93 -29.33 7.60 -29.80
N ALA A 94 -29.52 6.33 -29.48
CA ALA A 94 -30.43 5.91 -28.41
C ALA A 94 -30.00 6.52 -27.05
N CYS A 95 -28.70 6.57 -26.77
CA CYS A 95 -28.16 7.29 -25.60
C CYS A 95 -28.49 8.79 -25.64
N SER A 96 -28.33 9.44 -26.81
CA SER A 96 -28.65 10.87 -27.00
C SER A 96 -30.13 11.16 -26.83
N ASP A 97 -30.99 10.33 -27.36
CA ASP A 97 -32.44 10.42 -27.21
C ASP A 97 -32.86 10.24 -25.74
N ALA A 98 -32.16 9.38 -25.00
CA ALA A 98 -32.33 9.22 -23.56
C ALA A 98 -31.73 10.35 -22.70
N GLY A 99 -31.17 11.39 -23.33
CA GLY A 99 -30.62 12.57 -22.66
C GLY A 99 -29.09 12.55 -22.45
N LEU A 100 -28.41 11.47 -22.82
CA LEU A 100 -26.97 11.34 -22.63
C LEU A 100 -26.24 11.63 -23.94
N LEU A 101 -25.51 12.75 -24.01
CA LEU A 101 -24.62 13.04 -25.15
C LEU A 101 -23.38 12.17 -25.06
N SER A 102 -23.47 10.93 -25.55
CA SER A 102 -22.47 9.87 -25.32
C SER A 102 -21.08 10.26 -25.78
N GLU A 103 -20.95 10.90 -26.95
CA GLU A 103 -19.67 11.38 -27.50
C GLU A 103 -18.90 12.34 -26.57
N LYS A 104 -19.63 13.11 -25.73
CA LYS A 104 -19.04 14.06 -24.77
C LYS A 104 -18.93 13.47 -23.37
N PHE A 105 -19.80 12.56 -23.04
CA PHE A 105 -19.92 12.00 -21.69
C PHE A 105 -18.93 10.86 -21.47
N PHE A 106 -18.79 9.96 -22.45
CA PHE A 106 -17.90 8.82 -22.40
C PHE A 106 -16.55 9.03 -23.13
N ASP A 107 -16.44 10.01 -24.03
CA ASP A 107 -15.16 10.44 -24.59
C ASP A 107 -14.61 11.63 -23.79
N ALA A 108 -13.91 11.33 -22.72
CA ALA A 108 -13.30 12.33 -21.84
C ALA A 108 -11.93 12.82 -22.33
N GLY A 109 -11.52 12.46 -23.56
CA GLY A 109 -10.21 12.78 -24.12
C GLY A 109 -9.89 14.29 -24.14
N VAL A 110 -8.60 14.63 -23.99
CA VAL A 110 -8.11 16.01 -23.87
C VAL A 110 -8.24 16.81 -25.17
N ASP A 111 -8.25 16.15 -26.31
CA ASP A 111 -8.24 16.78 -27.66
C ASP A 111 -9.66 16.95 -28.26
N GLY A 112 -10.71 16.67 -27.48
CA GLY A 112 -12.12 16.68 -27.96
C GLY A 112 -12.50 15.43 -28.75
N PRO A 113 -13.80 15.34 -29.15
CA PRO A 113 -14.32 14.17 -29.83
C PRO A 113 -13.60 13.95 -31.17
N ARG A 114 -13.06 12.73 -31.33
CA ARG A 114 -12.47 12.28 -32.59
C ARG A 114 -13.41 11.35 -33.29
N PRO A 115 -13.37 11.29 -34.62
CA PRO A 115 -14.01 10.22 -35.38
C PRO A 115 -13.22 8.92 -35.08
N LEU A 116 -13.60 8.21 -34.04
CA LEU A 116 -13.07 6.87 -33.76
C LEU A 116 -13.69 5.88 -34.74
N PRO A 117 -12.95 4.86 -35.20
CA PRO A 117 -13.55 3.80 -36.00
C PRO A 117 -14.62 3.07 -35.20
N GLU A 118 -15.63 2.59 -35.89
CA GLU A 118 -16.75 1.88 -35.27
C GLU A 118 -16.35 0.44 -34.90
N ILE A 119 -16.86 -0.03 -33.75
CA ILE A 119 -16.76 -1.44 -33.43
C ILE A 119 -17.63 -2.22 -34.40
N PRO A 120 -17.16 -3.38 -34.94
CA PRO A 120 -17.93 -4.21 -35.82
C PRO A 120 -19.26 -4.66 -35.20
N ASP A 121 -20.34 -4.55 -35.98
CA ASP A 121 -21.69 -4.94 -35.51
C ASP A 121 -21.75 -6.35 -34.93
N SER A 122 -20.95 -7.27 -35.44
CA SER A 122 -20.87 -8.65 -34.93
C SER A 122 -20.41 -8.72 -33.47
N GLY A 123 -19.49 -7.83 -33.08
CA GLY A 123 -19.01 -7.71 -31.68
C GLY A 123 -20.05 -7.09 -30.78
N LEU A 124 -20.62 -5.95 -31.20
CA LEU A 124 -21.66 -5.25 -30.46
C LEU A 124 -22.91 -6.11 -30.25
N ARG A 125 -23.35 -6.82 -31.31
CA ARG A 125 -24.48 -7.76 -31.25
C ARG A 125 -24.24 -8.81 -30.18
N THR A 126 -23.09 -9.48 -30.21
CA THR A 126 -22.74 -10.52 -29.22
C THR A 126 -22.70 -9.95 -27.78
N MET A 127 -22.23 -8.73 -27.58
CA MET A 127 -22.23 -8.06 -26.27
C MET A 127 -23.66 -7.75 -25.83
N ILE A 128 -24.48 -7.15 -26.71
CA ILE A 128 -25.86 -6.76 -26.39
C ILE A 128 -26.69 -8.00 -26.07
N ASP A 129 -26.57 -9.08 -26.84
CA ASP A 129 -27.28 -10.36 -26.60
C ASP A 129 -27.00 -10.87 -25.17
N ARG A 130 -25.76 -10.72 -24.68
CA ARG A 130 -25.41 -11.08 -23.31
C ARG A 130 -25.94 -10.11 -22.28
N VAL A 131 -25.94 -8.80 -22.55
CA VAL A 131 -26.49 -7.77 -21.65
C VAL A 131 -28.01 -7.92 -21.48
N VAL A 132 -28.70 -8.37 -22.55
CA VAL A 132 -30.16 -8.59 -22.53
C VAL A 132 -30.54 -9.95 -21.98
N SER A 133 -29.64 -10.94 -22.04
CA SER A 133 -29.92 -12.33 -21.61
C SER A 133 -30.28 -12.39 -20.12
N ALA A 134 -31.11 -13.36 -19.75
CA ALA A 134 -31.43 -13.69 -18.37
C ALA A 134 -30.22 -14.19 -17.56
N GLU A 135 -29.13 -14.55 -18.27
CA GLU A 135 -27.86 -14.98 -17.68
C GLU A 135 -26.92 -13.80 -17.34
N PHE A 136 -27.28 -12.57 -17.70
CA PHE A 136 -26.55 -11.39 -17.23
C PHE A 136 -26.70 -11.33 -15.71
N PRO A 137 -25.61 -11.44 -14.95
CA PRO A 137 -25.64 -12.02 -13.63
C PRO A 137 -26.43 -11.23 -12.59
N VAL A 138 -26.63 -9.93 -12.79
CA VAL A 138 -27.47 -9.10 -11.88
C VAL A 138 -27.90 -7.86 -12.65
N PRO A 139 -29.16 -7.40 -12.55
CA PRO A 139 -29.51 -6.04 -12.97
C PRO A 139 -28.55 -5.06 -12.27
N ILE A 140 -27.90 -4.17 -13.02
CA ILE A 140 -26.99 -3.15 -12.47
C ILE A 140 -27.66 -2.35 -11.34
N THR A 141 -28.99 -2.26 -11.44
CA THR A 141 -29.88 -1.60 -10.45
C THR A 141 -29.95 -2.30 -9.09
N VAL A 142 -29.41 -3.52 -8.95
CA VAL A 142 -29.33 -4.25 -7.67
C VAL A 142 -27.95 -4.07 -7.01
N ILE A 143 -26.92 -3.65 -7.78
CA ILE A 143 -25.59 -3.38 -7.25
C ILE A 143 -25.58 -1.94 -6.72
N GLU A 144 -25.20 -1.77 -5.47
CA GLU A 144 -25.06 -0.43 -4.89
C GLU A 144 -24.04 0.40 -5.68
N PRO A 145 -24.29 1.70 -5.96
CA PRO A 145 -23.37 2.56 -6.71
C PRO A 145 -21.96 2.58 -6.15
N GLU A 146 -21.80 2.46 -4.84
CA GLU A 146 -20.48 2.39 -4.17
C GLU A 146 -19.70 1.13 -4.52
N GLU A 147 -20.37 0.00 -4.65
CA GLU A 147 -19.76 -1.23 -5.11
C GLU A 147 -19.49 -1.18 -6.61
N LEU A 148 -20.39 -0.57 -7.37
CA LEU A 148 -20.21 -0.35 -8.80
C LEU A 148 -18.97 0.51 -9.07
N ALA A 149 -18.72 1.56 -8.27
CA ALA A 149 -17.49 2.34 -8.35
C ALA A 149 -16.24 1.48 -8.13
N ALA A 150 -16.28 0.57 -7.14
CA ALA A 150 -15.17 -0.35 -6.90
C ALA A 150 -14.97 -1.34 -8.06
N VAL A 151 -16.06 -1.89 -8.63
CA VAL A 151 -16.01 -2.75 -9.82
C VAL A 151 -15.35 -2.04 -10.99
N PHE A 152 -15.76 -0.78 -11.25
CA PHE A 152 -15.14 0.01 -12.32
C PHE A 152 -13.69 0.34 -12.05
N GLU A 153 -13.28 0.61 -10.82
CA GLU A 153 -11.87 0.81 -10.48
C GLU A 153 -11.01 -0.40 -10.87
N TYR A 154 -11.50 -1.63 -10.55
CA TYR A 154 -10.84 -2.85 -11.00
C TYR A 154 -10.87 -2.99 -12.53
N PHE A 155 -12.00 -2.71 -13.16
CA PHE A 155 -12.17 -2.84 -14.61
C PHE A 155 -11.27 -1.88 -15.37
N VAL A 156 -11.29 -0.58 -15.07
CA VAL A 156 -10.45 0.42 -15.75
C VAL A 156 -8.97 0.34 -15.34
N GLY A 157 -8.63 -0.31 -14.24
CA GLY A 157 -7.25 -0.55 -13.83
C GLY A 157 -6.45 -1.44 -14.79
N MET A 158 -7.13 -2.19 -15.65
CA MET A 158 -6.54 -2.99 -16.72
C MET A 158 -6.78 -2.34 -18.08
N ARG A 159 -5.83 -2.47 -18.99
CA ARG A 159 -5.93 -1.93 -20.36
C ARG A 159 -5.54 -2.94 -21.41
N LEU A 160 -5.95 -2.68 -22.64
CA LEU A 160 -5.58 -3.42 -23.83
C LEU A 160 -4.33 -2.80 -24.45
N GLU A 161 -3.38 -3.63 -24.84
CA GLU A 161 -2.19 -3.25 -25.61
C GLU A 161 -2.12 -4.11 -26.87
N GLY A 162 -1.98 -3.44 -28.05
CA GLY A 162 -1.75 -4.12 -29.31
C GLY A 162 -0.38 -4.79 -29.33
N THR A 163 -0.35 -6.07 -29.65
CA THR A 163 0.90 -6.80 -29.90
C THR A 163 1.01 -7.06 -31.39
N GLY A 164 2.21 -6.90 -31.96
CA GLY A 164 2.42 -7.14 -33.39
C GLY A 164 1.78 -8.47 -33.87
N GLY A 165 1.17 -8.47 -35.06
CA GLY A 165 0.49 -9.65 -35.62
C GLY A 165 -0.99 -9.78 -35.29
N CYS A 166 -1.73 -8.68 -35.21
CA CYS A 166 -3.19 -8.65 -34.98
C CYS A 166 -3.61 -9.37 -33.66
N ARG A 167 -2.90 -9.15 -32.59
CA ARG A 167 -3.24 -9.68 -31.26
C ARG A 167 -3.32 -8.55 -30.24
N VAL A 168 -4.21 -8.69 -29.29
CA VAL A 168 -4.35 -7.79 -28.16
C VAL A 168 -3.99 -8.54 -26.88
N LYS A 169 -3.19 -7.88 -26.03
CA LYS A 169 -2.84 -8.37 -24.70
C LYS A 169 -3.47 -7.45 -23.66
N LYS A 170 -4.01 -8.04 -22.61
CA LYS A 170 -4.47 -7.30 -21.43
C LYS A 170 -3.29 -7.09 -20.48
N THR A 171 -3.06 -5.83 -20.09
CA THR A 171 -1.98 -5.45 -19.15
C THR A 171 -2.55 -4.55 -18.08
N GLY A 172 -1.93 -4.56 -16.89
CA GLY A 172 -2.25 -3.56 -15.85
C GLY A 172 -1.81 -2.16 -16.29
N LYS A 173 -2.55 -1.12 -15.92
CA LYS A 173 -2.08 0.26 -16.04
C LYS A 173 -0.75 0.43 -15.30
N SER A 174 -0.01 1.48 -15.59
CA SER A 174 1.33 1.70 -15.01
C SER A 174 1.32 1.70 -13.48
N THR A 175 0.28 2.21 -12.85
CA THR A 175 0.08 2.14 -11.40
C THR A 175 -0.06 0.71 -10.90
N VAL A 176 -0.86 -0.11 -11.58
CA VAL A 176 -1.08 -1.54 -11.26
C VAL A 176 0.19 -2.36 -11.48
N LEU A 177 0.90 -2.13 -12.59
CA LEU A 177 2.18 -2.79 -12.87
C LEU A 177 3.23 -2.48 -11.82
N TYR A 178 3.18 -1.29 -11.23
CA TYR A 178 4.12 -0.84 -10.23
C TYR A 178 3.80 -1.34 -8.83
N THR A 179 2.52 -1.34 -8.44
CA THR A 179 2.07 -1.77 -7.11
C THR A 179 1.77 -3.27 -7.04
N GLY A 180 1.58 -3.93 -8.19
CA GLY A 180 1.20 -5.33 -8.30
C GLY A 180 -0.27 -5.59 -7.97
N SER A 181 -1.05 -4.56 -7.63
CA SER A 181 -2.47 -4.68 -7.27
C SER A 181 -3.23 -3.39 -7.54
N ILE A 182 -4.54 -3.50 -7.70
CA ILE A 182 -5.48 -2.39 -7.66
C ILE A 182 -5.94 -2.25 -6.21
N ASP A 183 -5.64 -1.11 -5.59
CA ASP A 183 -5.97 -0.87 -4.19
C ASP A 183 -7.18 0.06 -4.08
N VAL A 184 -8.34 -0.54 -3.82
CA VAL A 184 -9.59 0.19 -3.62
C VAL A 184 -9.80 0.40 -2.12
N PRO A 185 -9.89 1.64 -1.63
CA PRO A 185 -10.17 1.90 -0.23
C PRO A 185 -11.56 1.34 0.16
N PRO A 186 -11.74 0.75 1.37
CA PRO A 186 -13.05 0.29 1.80
C PRO A 186 -14.07 1.43 1.89
N ARG A 187 -15.30 1.14 1.51
CA ARG A 187 -16.43 2.07 1.57
C ARG A 187 -16.53 2.81 2.91
N ALA A 188 -16.51 2.08 4.03
CA ALA A 188 -16.62 2.68 5.35
C ALA A 188 -15.50 3.69 5.66
N LEU A 189 -14.26 3.42 5.21
CA LEU A 189 -13.14 4.35 5.37
C LEU A 189 -13.34 5.60 4.52
N VAL A 190 -13.77 5.47 3.27
CA VAL A 190 -14.02 6.60 2.36
C VAL A 190 -15.16 7.48 2.91
N GLN A 191 -16.26 6.86 3.33
CA GLN A 191 -17.40 7.58 3.94
C GLN A 191 -16.97 8.36 5.18
N GLU A 192 -16.15 7.77 6.05
CA GLU A 192 -15.68 8.46 7.25
C GLU A 192 -14.75 9.63 6.92
N ILE A 193 -13.81 9.46 5.97
CA ILE A 193 -12.95 10.55 5.50
C ILE A 193 -13.77 11.72 4.97
N VAL A 194 -14.75 11.42 4.12
CA VAL A 194 -15.66 12.41 3.54
C VAL A 194 -16.47 13.11 4.65
N ARG A 195 -17.06 12.34 5.56
CA ARG A 195 -17.86 12.85 6.67
C ARG A 195 -17.06 13.80 7.57
N VAL A 196 -15.86 13.38 7.98
CA VAL A 196 -14.99 14.18 8.85
C VAL A 196 -14.52 15.45 8.15
N THR A 197 -14.16 15.35 6.87
CA THR A 197 -13.66 16.50 6.09
C THR A 197 -14.75 17.51 5.80
N LEU A 198 -15.95 17.06 5.41
CA LEU A 198 -17.03 17.95 4.97
C LEU A 198 -17.88 18.51 6.12
N ARG A 199 -17.87 17.88 7.31
CA ARG A 199 -18.68 18.31 8.46
C ARG A 199 -18.45 19.76 8.87
N GLY A 200 -17.23 20.28 8.68
CA GLY A 200 -16.89 21.67 8.97
C GLY A 200 -17.19 22.66 7.83
N ILE A 201 -17.44 22.14 6.62
CA ILE A 201 -17.69 22.91 5.39
C ILE A 201 -19.17 23.05 5.13
N VAL A 202 -19.91 21.95 5.26
CA VAL A 202 -21.37 21.95 5.09
C VAL A 202 -22.01 22.34 6.41
N ARG A 203 -22.67 23.51 6.44
CA ARG A 203 -23.37 24.03 7.62
C ARG A 203 -24.83 23.67 7.59
N ASP A 204 -25.41 23.50 8.77
CA ASP A 204 -26.86 23.36 8.95
C ASP A 204 -27.40 24.65 9.64
N PRO A 205 -28.30 25.43 9.00
CA PRO A 205 -28.97 25.19 7.72
C PRO A 205 -28.03 25.36 6.51
N PRO A 206 -28.36 24.71 5.36
CA PRO A 206 -27.57 24.79 4.13
C PRO A 206 -27.37 26.23 3.65
N GLN A 207 -26.13 26.54 3.21
CA GLN A 207 -25.84 27.83 2.63
C GLN A 207 -26.57 27.99 1.27
N GLU A 208 -26.85 29.22 0.87
CA GLU A 208 -27.41 29.51 -0.46
C GLU A 208 -26.53 29.01 -1.62
N LYS A 209 -25.22 28.89 -1.39
CA LYS A 209 -24.26 28.43 -2.37
C LYS A 209 -23.78 27.00 -2.04
N SER A 210 -23.88 26.11 -3.02
CA SER A 210 -23.34 24.76 -2.94
C SER A 210 -21.81 24.77 -2.82
N PRO A 211 -21.20 24.00 -1.91
CA PRO A 211 -19.73 23.96 -1.75
C PRO A 211 -19.08 23.32 -2.97
N ALA A 212 -17.90 23.79 -3.37
CA ALA A 212 -17.09 23.18 -4.41
C ALA A 212 -16.13 22.12 -3.81
N ILE A 213 -16.36 20.85 -4.10
CA ILE A 213 -15.62 19.71 -3.56
C ILE A 213 -14.86 19.03 -4.70
N LEU A 214 -13.54 18.92 -4.57
CA LEU A 214 -12.64 18.36 -5.58
C LEU A 214 -12.03 17.03 -5.14
N ASP A 215 -11.98 16.09 -6.08
CA ASP A 215 -11.01 14.98 -6.04
C ASP A 215 -10.03 15.12 -7.21
N PRO A 216 -8.74 15.46 -6.95
CA PRO A 216 -7.75 15.71 -8.00
C PRO A 216 -7.15 14.43 -8.61
N ALA A 217 -7.57 13.25 -8.17
CA ALA A 217 -7.18 11.94 -8.72
C ALA A 217 -8.36 10.98 -8.56
N CYS A 218 -9.50 11.35 -9.19
CA CYS A 218 -10.80 10.81 -8.82
C CYS A 218 -11.02 9.34 -9.20
N GLY A 219 -10.20 8.75 -10.07
CA GLY A 219 -10.39 7.37 -10.51
C GLY A 219 -11.81 7.13 -11.04
N ALA A 220 -12.42 6.03 -10.65
CA ALA A 220 -13.82 5.71 -10.95
C ALA A 220 -14.83 6.44 -10.03
N GLY A 221 -14.42 7.43 -9.25
CA GLY A 221 -15.30 8.35 -8.54
C GLY A 221 -15.70 7.96 -7.12
N ILE A 222 -14.99 7.06 -6.45
CA ILE A 222 -15.35 6.54 -5.12
C ILE A 222 -15.53 7.66 -4.08
N PHE A 223 -14.59 8.62 -4.00
CA PHE A 223 -14.68 9.74 -3.08
C PHE A 223 -15.76 10.74 -3.48
N LEU A 224 -15.92 10.97 -4.79
CA LEU A 224 -16.96 11.87 -5.31
C LEU A 224 -18.37 11.30 -5.03
N LEU A 225 -18.55 9.99 -5.19
CA LEU A 225 -19.81 9.33 -4.86
C LEU A 225 -20.11 9.40 -3.34
N ALA A 226 -19.11 9.19 -2.51
CA ALA A 226 -19.27 9.33 -1.06
C ALA A 226 -19.60 10.79 -0.67
N ALA A 227 -19.02 11.78 -1.36
CA ALA A 227 -19.35 13.19 -1.16
C ALA A 227 -20.77 13.50 -1.65
N TYR A 228 -21.20 12.91 -2.77
CA TYR A 228 -22.58 12.98 -3.25
C TYR A 228 -23.56 12.47 -2.18
N ARG A 229 -23.34 11.26 -1.66
CA ARG A 229 -24.18 10.67 -0.61
C ARG A 229 -24.23 11.52 0.66
N PHE A 230 -23.10 12.07 1.09
CA PHE A 230 -23.02 12.97 2.23
C PHE A 230 -23.86 14.25 2.03
N LEU A 231 -23.83 14.83 0.83
CA LEU A 231 -24.59 16.05 0.50
C LEU A 231 -26.08 15.80 0.32
N SER A 232 -26.45 14.62 -0.20
CA SER A 232 -27.86 14.24 -0.43
C SER A 232 -28.58 13.84 0.84
N GLY A 233 -27.83 13.56 1.94
CA GLY A 233 -28.36 13.04 3.21
C GLY A 233 -28.73 11.57 3.14
N ASP A 234 -28.34 10.78 4.12
CA ASP A 234 -28.73 9.37 4.26
C ASP A 234 -30.20 9.23 4.66
N GLY A 235 -31.14 9.60 3.77
CA GLY A 235 -32.57 9.35 4.00
C GLY A 235 -33.49 10.54 3.78
N GLY A 236 -33.92 10.72 2.57
CA GLY A 236 -35.26 11.10 2.22
C GLY A 236 -35.86 12.39 2.77
N ALA A 237 -35.25 13.54 2.59
CA ALA A 237 -35.96 14.82 2.77
C ALA A 237 -36.77 15.20 1.51
N PRO A 238 -37.96 15.79 1.63
CA PRO A 238 -38.78 16.21 0.49
C PRO A 238 -38.10 17.37 -0.24
N GLY A 239 -37.85 17.19 -1.55
CA GLY A 239 -37.17 18.16 -2.42
C GLY A 239 -35.96 17.55 -3.19
N LEU A 240 -35.92 16.25 -3.33
CA LEU A 240 -34.80 15.45 -3.82
C LEU A 240 -34.25 15.83 -5.20
N GLN A 241 -35.07 16.33 -6.13
CA GLN A 241 -34.62 16.73 -7.48
C GLN A 241 -33.67 17.93 -7.41
N ASP A 242 -34.01 18.93 -6.60
CA ASP A 242 -33.17 20.12 -6.38
C ASP A 242 -31.88 19.77 -5.60
N LEU A 243 -31.99 18.77 -4.71
CA LEU A 243 -30.84 18.26 -3.94
C LEU A 243 -29.84 17.48 -4.79
N SER A 244 -30.29 16.60 -5.70
CA SER A 244 -29.41 15.85 -6.60
C SER A 244 -28.65 16.77 -7.56
N ASP A 245 -29.33 17.77 -8.12
CA ASP A 245 -28.71 18.76 -9.00
C ASP A 245 -27.69 19.61 -8.21
N ARG A 246 -28.04 20.08 -7.02
CA ARG A 246 -27.13 20.83 -6.14
C ARG A 246 -25.94 20.01 -5.70
N ALA A 247 -26.15 18.75 -5.32
CA ALA A 247 -25.07 17.83 -4.94
C ALA A 247 -24.10 17.62 -6.12
N CYS A 248 -24.63 17.36 -7.33
CA CYS A 248 -23.80 17.22 -8.53
C CYS A 248 -23.06 18.51 -8.90
N GLN A 249 -23.66 19.69 -8.70
CA GLN A 249 -23.00 20.97 -8.92
C GLN A 249 -21.81 21.20 -7.98
N SER A 250 -21.82 20.55 -6.82
CA SER A 250 -20.76 20.62 -5.81
C SER A 250 -19.55 19.74 -6.14
N LEU A 251 -19.70 18.72 -7.00
CA LEU A 251 -18.68 17.73 -7.25
C LEU A 251 -17.78 18.10 -8.41
N PHE A 252 -16.47 18.07 -8.20
CA PHE A 252 -15.45 18.29 -9.18
C PHE A 252 -14.42 17.15 -9.12
N GLY A 253 -14.01 16.64 -10.29
CA GLY A 253 -13.03 15.58 -10.38
C GLY A 253 -12.04 15.80 -11.51
N VAL A 254 -10.79 15.41 -11.30
CA VAL A 254 -9.79 15.35 -12.35
C VAL A 254 -9.05 14.01 -12.25
N ASP A 255 -8.89 13.34 -13.38
CA ASP A 255 -8.03 12.16 -13.48
C ASP A 255 -7.25 12.18 -14.80
N LEU A 256 -6.07 11.60 -14.80
CA LEU A 256 -5.23 11.49 -15.99
C LEU A 256 -5.80 10.53 -17.03
N ASP A 257 -6.60 9.59 -16.56
CA ASP A 257 -7.13 8.47 -17.34
C ASP A 257 -8.57 8.76 -17.82
N PRO A 258 -8.81 8.87 -19.13
CA PRO A 258 -10.13 9.19 -19.66
C PRO A 258 -11.19 8.13 -19.37
N GLU A 259 -10.79 6.85 -19.31
CA GLU A 259 -11.71 5.74 -18.99
C GLU A 259 -12.18 5.82 -17.54
N SER A 260 -11.29 6.19 -16.61
CA SER A 260 -11.62 6.42 -15.21
C SER A 260 -12.59 7.60 -15.06
N VAL A 261 -12.37 8.69 -15.78
CA VAL A 261 -13.29 9.85 -15.80
C VAL A 261 -14.68 9.46 -16.32
N SER A 262 -14.75 8.65 -17.37
CA SER A 262 -16.01 8.16 -17.95
C SER A 262 -16.75 7.26 -16.95
N ALA A 263 -16.03 6.37 -16.27
CA ALA A 263 -16.58 5.53 -15.21
C ALA A 263 -17.11 6.35 -14.03
N ALA A 264 -16.36 7.37 -13.56
CA ALA A 264 -16.78 8.24 -12.47
C ALA A 264 -18.07 8.99 -12.80
N ARG A 265 -18.14 9.58 -13.99
CA ARG A 265 -19.37 10.24 -14.47
C ARG A 265 -20.55 9.27 -14.49
N PHE A 266 -20.33 8.05 -15.00
CA PHE A 266 -21.35 7.03 -15.14
C PHE A 266 -21.88 6.57 -13.77
N VAL A 267 -21.02 6.25 -12.83
CA VAL A 267 -21.40 5.81 -11.49
C VAL A 267 -22.21 6.87 -10.75
N ILE A 268 -21.79 8.13 -10.80
CA ILE A 268 -22.50 9.23 -10.15
C ILE A 268 -23.86 9.48 -10.83
N LEU A 269 -23.93 9.41 -12.16
CA LEU A 269 -25.19 9.50 -12.90
C LEU A 269 -26.17 8.40 -12.46
N LEU A 270 -25.71 7.15 -12.35
CA LEU A 270 -26.55 6.04 -11.90
C LEU A 270 -27.05 6.25 -10.47
N ALA A 271 -26.20 6.74 -9.56
CA ALA A 271 -26.61 7.06 -8.19
C ALA A 271 -27.72 8.14 -8.16
N CYS A 272 -27.59 9.17 -8.99
CA CYS A 272 -28.63 10.21 -9.11
C CYS A 272 -29.96 9.66 -9.67
N ILE A 273 -29.88 8.82 -10.71
CA ILE A 273 -31.05 8.15 -11.31
C ILE A 273 -31.74 7.26 -10.28
N GLU A 274 -30.98 6.54 -9.48
CA GLU A 274 -31.49 5.69 -8.41
C GLU A 274 -32.21 6.51 -7.34
N ASP A 275 -31.59 7.61 -6.88
CA ASP A 275 -32.21 8.46 -5.85
C ASP A 275 -33.49 9.10 -6.32
N ILE A 276 -33.55 9.55 -7.59
CA ILE A 276 -34.80 10.05 -8.20
C ILE A 276 -35.90 8.96 -8.20
N GLY A 277 -35.55 7.73 -8.59
CA GLY A 277 -36.48 6.59 -8.57
C GLY A 277 -36.93 6.20 -7.16
N ASN A 278 -36.00 6.15 -6.20
CA ASN A 278 -36.30 5.84 -4.79
C ASN A 278 -37.19 6.88 -4.13
N ALA A 279 -37.14 8.14 -4.60
CA ALA A 279 -38.07 9.20 -4.18
C ALA A 279 -39.48 9.06 -4.76
N GLY A 280 -39.75 8.01 -5.52
CA GLY A 280 -41.03 7.79 -6.20
C GLY A 280 -41.26 8.69 -7.42
N MET A 281 -40.22 9.37 -7.90
CA MET A 281 -40.32 10.22 -9.09
C MET A 281 -40.01 9.44 -10.36
N ILE A 282 -40.64 9.81 -11.46
CA ILE A 282 -40.34 9.23 -12.78
C ILE A 282 -39.05 9.88 -13.31
N VAL A 283 -38.08 9.05 -13.60
CA VAL A 283 -36.84 9.50 -14.28
C VAL A 283 -37.20 9.94 -15.70
N THR A 284 -36.79 11.13 -16.07
CA THR A 284 -37.01 11.69 -17.42
C THR A 284 -35.70 11.92 -18.14
N THR A 285 -35.76 12.00 -19.47
CA THR A 285 -34.60 12.37 -20.31
C THR A 285 -34.04 13.76 -19.96
N GLY A 286 -34.90 14.66 -19.45
CA GLY A 286 -34.49 15.97 -18.94
C GLY A 286 -33.60 15.86 -17.70
N HIS A 287 -33.96 15.00 -16.74
CA HIS A 287 -33.16 14.72 -15.55
C HIS A 287 -31.77 14.18 -15.95
N VAL A 288 -31.74 13.15 -16.80
CA VAL A 288 -30.47 12.57 -17.30
C VAL A 288 -29.61 13.61 -17.97
N ARG A 289 -30.19 14.45 -18.84
CA ARG A 289 -29.48 15.50 -19.59
C ARG A 289 -28.91 16.57 -18.66
N GLY A 290 -29.67 17.00 -17.67
CA GLY A 290 -29.25 18.01 -16.69
C GLY A 290 -28.02 17.51 -15.90
N ILE A 291 -28.14 16.35 -15.29
CA ILE A 291 -27.07 15.72 -14.50
C ILE A 291 -25.84 15.43 -15.35
N ALA A 292 -26.02 14.81 -16.52
CA ALA A 292 -24.91 14.48 -17.42
C ALA A 292 -24.14 15.74 -17.89
N THR A 293 -24.85 16.84 -18.12
CA THR A 293 -24.22 18.12 -18.49
C THR A 293 -23.35 18.66 -17.35
N ILE A 294 -23.84 18.61 -16.11
CA ILE A 294 -23.08 19.03 -14.93
C ILE A 294 -21.84 18.16 -14.74
N LEU A 295 -22.00 16.83 -14.77
CA LEU A 295 -20.90 15.90 -14.59
C LEU A 295 -19.84 16.02 -15.67
N THR A 296 -20.23 16.22 -16.95
CA THR A 296 -19.29 16.43 -18.06
C THR A 296 -18.48 17.71 -17.87
N ARG A 297 -19.07 18.76 -17.34
CA ARG A 297 -18.39 20.02 -17.07
C ARG A 297 -17.44 19.93 -15.88
N ASN A 298 -17.85 19.23 -14.82
CA ASN A 298 -17.18 19.24 -13.53
C ASN A 298 -16.15 18.11 -13.36
N ILE A 299 -16.31 16.96 -14.05
CA ILE A 299 -15.37 15.83 -13.96
C ILE A 299 -14.60 15.75 -15.28
N ARG A 300 -13.29 16.02 -15.24
CA ARG A 300 -12.45 16.28 -16.41
C ARG A 300 -11.25 15.34 -16.48
N CYS A 301 -10.78 15.09 -17.71
CA CYS A 301 -9.52 14.40 -17.94
C CYS A 301 -8.36 15.40 -17.97
N GLY A 302 -7.26 15.05 -17.25
CA GLY A 302 -6.04 15.87 -17.26
C GLY A 302 -5.09 15.53 -16.12
N ASN A 303 -3.89 16.07 -16.20
CA ASN A 303 -2.84 15.89 -15.21
C ASN A 303 -2.92 16.97 -14.13
N SER A 304 -3.39 16.61 -12.97
CA SER A 304 -3.60 17.55 -11.86
C SER A 304 -2.35 18.27 -11.38
N VAL A 305 -1.16 17.72 -11.65
CA VAL A 305 0.12 18.26 -11.16
C VAL A 305 1.01 18.84 -12.25
N ILE A 306 0.59 18.80 -13.51
CA ILE A 306 1.33 19.41 -14.64
C ILE A 306 0.42 20.38 -15.37
N ALA A 307 0.82 21.65 -15.44
CA ALA A 307 0.10 22.69 -16.14
C ALA A 307 0.59 22.88 -17.60
N PRO A 308 -0.12 23.63 -18.44
CA PRO A 308 0.22 23.82 -19.86
C PRO A 308 1.62 24.41 -20.13
N ASP A 309 2.19 25.12 -19.18
CA ASP A 309 3.54 25.69 -19.25
C ASP A 309 4.65 24.62 -19.32
N TYR A 310 4.34 23.35 -19.03
CA TYR A 310 5.24 22.22 -19.28
C TYR A 310 5.77 22.20 -20.72
N PHE A 311 4.99 22.66 -21.69
CA PHE A 311 5.38 22.76 -23.09
C PHE A 311 5.86 24.16 -23.49
N ALA A 312 5.92 25.13 -22.60
CA ALA A 312 6.40 26.46 -22.90
C ALA A 312 7.86 26.46 -23.39
N GLY A 313 8.14 27.17 -24.49
CA GLY A 313 9.48 27.25 -25.08
C GLY A 313 9.96 25.98 -25.82
N ARG A 314 9.14 24.94 -25.93
CA ARG A 314 9.46 23.76 -26.76
C ARG A 314 8.92 23.91 -28.16
N PRO A 315 9.72 23.59 -29.22
CA PRO A 315 9.22 23.69 -30.59
C PRO A 315 8.03 22.72 -30.78
N VAL A 316 7.02 23.21 -31.48
CA VAL A 316 5.84 22.38 -31.84
C VAL A 316 6.26 21.42 -32.95
N HIS A 317 6.56 20.17 -32.56
CA HIS A 317 6.88 19.11 -33.51
C HIS A 317 5.74 18.07 -33.54
N PRO A 318 5.42 17.42 -34.67
CA PRO A 318 4.38 16.39 -34.75
C PRO A 318 4.53 15.27 -33.71
N PHE A 319 5.77 14.90 -33.34
CA PHE A 319 6.05 13.95 -32.26
C PHE A 319 5.62 14.44 -30.85
N ASN A 320 5.34 15.72 -30.67
CA ASN A 320 4.86 16.29 -29.42
C ASN A 320 3.38 15.98 -29.16
N ALA A 321 2.60 15.52 -30.16
CA ALA A 321 1.20 15.17 -29.97
C ALA A 321 1.02 13.96 -29.03
N ASP A 322 1.85 12.92 -29.21
CA ASP A 322 1.83 11.75 -28.33
C ASP A 322 2.32 12.07 -26.92
N GLU A 323 3.34 12.93 -26.79
CA GLU A 323 3.80 13.41 -25.50
C GLU A 323 2.74 14.28 -24.82
N ARG A 324 2.05 15.17 -25.57
CA ARG A 324 0.92 15.95 -25.04
C ARG A 324 -0.17 15.07 -24.46
N ARG A 325 -0.55 14.01 -25.17
CA ARG A 325 -1.54 13.05 -24.67
C ARG A 325 -1.06 12.32 -23.42
N ARG A 326 0.19 11.86 -23.39
CA ARG A 326 0.76 11.16 -22.24
C ARG A 326 0.92 12.04 -21.01
N VAL A 327 1.26 13.32 -21.20
CA VAL A 327 1.40 14.30 -20.12
C VAL A 327 0.06 14.87 -19.71
N SER A 328 -0.82 15.13 -20.70
CA SER A 328 -2.18 15.66 -20.53
C SER A 328 -2.24 16.86 -19.57
N PRO A 329 -1.49 17.96 -19.82
CA PRO A 329 -1.43 19.09 -18.89
C PRO A 329 -2.81 19.67 -18.63
N PHE A 330 -3.06 20.09 -17.38
CA PHE A 330 -4.37 20.58 -16.98
C PHE A 330 -4.30 22.03 -16.51
N ASP A 331 -5.16 22.86 -17.12
CA ASP A 331 -5.33 24.27 -16.76
C ASP A 331 -6.52 24.42 -15.82
N TRP A 332 -6.25 24.60 -14.55
CA TRP A 332 -7.25 24.69 -13.51
C TRP A 332 -8.15 25.92 -13.64
N ASP A 333 -7.58 27.08 -13.95
CA ASP A 333 -8.31 28.35 -14.05
C ASP A 333 -9.27 28.35 -15.25
N THR A 334 -8.80 27.84 -16.38
CA THR A 334 -9.63 27.70 -17.59
C THR A 334 -10.69 26.61 -17.43
N ALA A 335 -10.38 25.52 -16.71
CA ALA A 335 -11.32 24.40 -16.53
C ALA A 335 -12.47 24.75 -15.57
N PHE A 336 -12.18 25.50 -14.49
CA PHE A 336 -13.13 25.80 -13.43
C PHE A 336 -13.18 27.28 -13.04
N PRO A 337 -13.44 28.20 -13.97
CA PRO A 337 -13.33 29.64 -13.71
C PRO A 337 -14.28 30.13 -12.61
N ALA A 338 -15.48 29.54 -12.48
CA ALA A 338 -16.44 29.92 -11.44
C ALA A 338 -15.93 29.58 -10.02
N VAL A 339 -15.15 28.52 -9.86
CA VAL A 339 -14.56 28.13 -8.58
C VAL A 339 -13.46 29.10 -8.19
N PHE A 340 -12.56 29.45 -9.12
CA PHE A 340 -11.45 30.36 -8.83
C PHE A 340 -11.92 31.81 -8.64
N ASN A 341 -12.93 32.26 -9.37
CA ASN A 341 -13.60 33.54 -9.09
C ASN A 341 -14.23 33.60 -7.69
N ALA A 342 -14.56 32.44 -7.10
CA ALA A 342 -15.05 32.33 -5.73
C ALA A 342 -13.95 32.13 -4.69
N GLY A 343 -12.68 32.14 -5.10
CA GLY A 343 -11.50 32.01 -4.23
C GLY A 343 -10.90 30.63 -4.12
N GLY A 344 -11.39 29.60 -4.83
CA GLY A 344 -10.92 28.23 -4.83
C GLY A 344 -11.92 27.22 -4.34
N PHE A 345 -11.50 25.97 -4.18
CA PHE A 345 -12.34 24.88 -3.71
C PHE A 345 -12.58 24.95 -2.19
N ASP A 346 -13.78 24.59 -1.77
CA ASP A 346 -14.16 24.52 -0.35
C ASP A 346 -13.54 23.29 0.34
N ALA A 347 -13.51 22.16 -0.36
CA ALA A 347 -12.92 20.94 0.14
C ALA A 347 -12.18 20.17 -0.96
N ILE A 348 -11.14 19.44 -0.56
CA ILE A 348 -10.43 18.49 -1.42
C ILE A 348 -10.38 17.13 -0.72
N LEU A 349 -10.74 16.08 -1.45
CA LEU A 349 -10.80 14.70 -0.99
C LEU A 349 -9.98 13.82 -1.92
N GLY A 350 -9.58 12.62 -1.49
CA GLY A 350 -9.04 11.61 -2.38
C GLY A 350 -7.90 10.76 -1.83
N ALA A 351 -7.37 9.90 -2.70
CA ALA A 351 -6.23 9.04 -2.44
C ALA A 351 -5.21 9.18 -3.60
N PRO A 352 -4.42 10.26 -3.64
CA PRO A 352 -3.54 10.52 -4.75
C PRO A 352 -2.51 9.41 -4.97
N PRO A 353 -2.09 9.15 -6.23
CA PRO A 353 -1.13 8.11 -6.54
C PRO A 353 0.21 8.40 -5.83
N PRO A 354 0.81 7.38 -5.14
CA PRO A 354 2.04 7.60 -4.38
C PRO A 354 3.28 7.72 -5.25
N TYR A 355 3.26 7.21 -6.49
CA TYR A 355 4.44 7.12 -7.35
C TYR A 355 4.18 7.55 -8.78
N GLN A 356 5.27 8.00 -9.40
CA GLN A 356 5.39 8.14 -10.84
C GLN A 356 6.00 6.85 -11.41
N PRO A 357 5.31 6.15 -12.32
CA PRO A 357 5.72 4.80 -12.75
C PRO A 357 7.05 4.74 -13.51
N PHE A 358 7.51 5.82 -14.09
CA PHE A 358 8.83 5.91 -14.73
C PHE A 358 9.33 7.35 -14.67
N PRO A 359 10.54 7.58 -14.12
CA PRO A 359 11.14 8.92 -14.14
C PRO A 359 11.41 9.32 -15.60
N VAL A 360 10.75 10.36 -16.05
CA VAL A 360 11.03 11.01 -17.34
C VAL A 360 11.82 12.27 -17.03
N PRO A 361 13.06 12.45 -17.53
CA PRO A 361 13.91 13.58 -17.17
C PRO A 361 13.23 14.95 -17.30
N ALA A 362 12.39 15.12 -18.33
CA ALA A 362 11.66 16.36 -18.54
C ALA A 362 10.59 16.63 -17.48
N ARG A 363 9.95 15.59 -16.95
CA ARG A 363 8.98 15.72 -15.84
C ARG A 363 9.69 15.97 -14.51
N GLU A 364 10.82 15.33 -14.28
CA GLU A 364 11.66 15.59 -13.11
C GLU A 364 12.10 17.05 -13.06
N ALA A 365 12.59 17.60 -14.19
CA ALA A 365 12.97 19.00 -14.29
C ALA A 365 11.78 19.94 -14.04
N TYR A 366 10.58 19.60 -14.53
CA TYR A 366 9.38 20.37 -14.28
C TYR A 366 9.03 20.38 -12.78
N PHE A 367 9.01 19.21 -12.12
CA PHE A 367 8.71 19.14 -10.70
C PHE A 367 9.74 19.86 -9.85
N GLN A 368 11.02 19.78 -10.22
CA GLN A 368 12.10 20.48 -9.53
C GLN A 368 11.92 22.01 -9.55
N THR A 369 11.37 22.55 -10.61
CA THR A 369 11.17 24.01 -10.78
C THR A 369 9.85 24.51 -10.22
N HIS A 370 8.82 23.67 -10.15
CA HIS A 370 7.45 24.09 -9.82
C HIS A 370 6.96 23.66 -8.43
N TYR A 371 7.67 22.74 -7.76
CA TYR A 371 7.22 22.20 -6.48
C TYR A 371 8.28 22.35 -5.38
N ALA A 372 7.92 23.01 -4.29
CA ALA A 372 8.77 23.14 -3.11
C ALA A 372 8.95 21.80 -2.37
N THR A 373 8.03 20.87 -2.57
CA THR A 373 8.10 19.51 -2.03
C THR A 373 8.98 18.56 -2.84
N TYR A 374 9.56 19.03 -3.95
CA TYR A 374 10.44 18.20 -4.76
C TYR A 374 11.64 17.69 -3.98
N ALA A 375 11.90 16.40 -4.13
CA ALA A 375 13.14 15.76 -3.73
C ALA A 375 13.42 14.57 -4.65
N PRO A 376 14.69 14.25 -4.96
CA PRO A 376 15.02 13.02 -5.66
C PRO A 376 14.40 11.80 -4.95
N SER A 377 13.74 10.93 -5.68
CA SER A 377 13.00 9.78 -5.15
C SER A 377 11.75 10.11 -4.31
N ALA A 378 11.28 11.36 -4.30
CA ALA A 378 9.97 11.68 -3.74
C ALA A 378 8.86 11.09 -4.61
N GLY A 379 7.81 10.59 -3.95
CA GLY A 379 6.60 10.15 -4.65
C GLY A 379 5.72 11.32 -5.08
N LEU A 380 4.74 11.04 -5.94
CA LEU A 380 3.78 12.06 -6.43
C LEU A 380 2.93 12.67 -5.32
N SER A 381 2.68 11.97 -4.23
CA SER A 381 1.80 12.43 -3.14
C SER A 381 2.18 13.83 -2.63
N GLY A 382 3.47 14.17 -2.58
CA GLY A 382 3.92 15.51 -2.18
C GLY A 382 3.43 16.60 -3.13
N TYR A 383 3.54 16.39 -4.44
CA TYR A 383 3.10 17.34 -5.46
C TYR A 383 1.58 17.49 -5.49
N PHE A 384 0.85 16.38 -5.30
CA PHE A 384 -0.61 16.42 -5.17
C PHE A 384 -1.06 17.24 -3.97
N ILE A 385 -0.41 17.06 -2.79
CA ILE A 385 -0.73 17.85 -1.58
C ILE A 385 -0.40 19.32 -1.79
N GLU A 386 0.76 19.65 -2.36
CA GLU A 386 1.14 21.02 -2.63
C GLU A 386 0.18 21.70 -3.61
N LYS A 387 -0.16 21.02 -4.70
CA LYS A 387 -1.15 21.49 -5.67
C LYS A 387 -2.53 21.63 -5.00
N ALA A 388 -3.01 20.63 -4.28
CA ALA A 388 -4.30 20.67 -3.59
C ALA A 388 -4.40 21.87 -2.63
N LEU A 389 -3.37 22.13 -1.84
CA LEU A 389 -3.33 23.30 -0.94
C LEU A 389 -3.36 24.63 -1.70
N SER A 390 -2.80 24.70 -2.92
CA SER A 390 -2.88 25.90 -3.77
C SER A 390 -4.25 26.12 -4.40
N LEU A 391 -5.04 25.04 -4.55
CA LEU A 391 -6.39 25.09 -5.12
C LEU A 391 -7.48 25.35 -4.07
N LEU A 392 -7.18 25.13 -2.79
CA LEU A 392 -8.10 25.36 -1.68
C LEU A 392 -8.24 26.87 -1.39
N ARG A 393 -9.48 27.33 -1.21
CA ARG A 393 -9.71 28.65 -0.67
C ARG A 393 -9.18 28.80 0.77
N PRO A 394 -8.91 30.01 1.26
CA PRO A 394 -8.61 30.24 2.67
C PRO A 394 -9.71 29.65 3.56
N GLY A 395 -9.34 28.87 4.56
CA GLY A 395 -10.25 28.17 5.45
C GLY A 395 -10.91 26.91 4.88
N GLY A 396 -10.60 26.52 3.64
CA GLY A 396 -11.04 25.26 3.04
C GLY A 396 -10.38 24.05 3.70
N ALA A 397 -10.95 22.86 3.56
CA ALA A 397 -10.47 21.62 4.18
C ALA A 397 -9.97 20.61 3.14
N MET A 398 -8.95 19.84 3.51
CA MET A 398 -8.44 18.72 2.72
C MET A 398 -8.42 17.45 3.54
N GLY A 399 -9.02 16.37 3.02
CA GLY A 399 -9.02 15.04 3.63
C GLY A 399 -8.51 13.99 2.65
N ILE A 400 -7.30 13.47 2.88
CA ILE A 400 -6.64 12.56 1.93
C ILE A 400 -6.05 11.32 2.60
N LEU A 401 -5.97 10.24 1.81
CA LEU A 401 -5.22 9.04 2.15
C LEU A 401 -3.82 9.10 1.56
N ILE A 402 -2.80 8.98 2.40
CA ILE A 402 -1.40 9.01 1.99
C ILE A 402 -0.57 7.90 2.66
N PRO A 403 0.49 7.43 2.01
CA PRO A 403 1.42 6.50 2.64
C PRO A 403 2.16 7.15 3.82
N GLY A 404 2.23 6.46 4.96
CA GLY A 404 2.90 6.93 6.17
C GLY A 404 4.42 7.12 6.05
N THR A 405 5.01 6.79 4.91
CA THR A 405 6.42 7.08 4.62
C THR A 405 6.75 8.56 4.77
N PHE A 406 5.77 9.46 4.53
CA PHE A 406 5.98 10.90 4.71
C PHE A 406 6.34 11.29 6.14
N LEU A 407 5.94 10.52 7.13
CA LEU A 407 6.25 10.81 8.53
C LEU A 407 7.75 10.78 8.83
N ARG A 408 8.49 9.86 8.22
CA ARG A 408 9.90 9.60 8.59
C ARG A 408 10.91 9.68 7.45
N ALA A 409 10.49 9.52 6.18
CA ALA A 409 11.41 9.49 5.05
C ALA A 409 12.15 10.82 4.85
N ARG A 410 13.44 10.75 4.54
CA ARG A 410 14.28 11.95 4.32
C ARG A 410 13.79 12.78 3.14
N HIS A 411 13.37 12.12 2.05
CA HIS A 411 12.86 12.79 0.85
C HIS A 411 11.52 13.52 1.09
N ALA A 412 10.78 13.20 2.15
CA ALA A 412 9.53 13.86 2.50
C ALA A 412 9.71 15.11 3.41
N ARG A 413 10.94 15.56 3.60
CA ARG A 413 11.22 16.76 4.43
C ARG A 413 10.50 18.01 3.93
N GLY A 414 10.52 18.24 2.61
CA GLY A 414 9.81 19.37 1.99
C GLY A 414 8.30 19.29 2.22
N LEU A 415 7.73 18.09 2.08
CA LEU A 415 6.31 17.85 2.35
C LEU A 415 5.94 18.12 3.81
N ARG A 416 6.72 17.63 4.78
CA ARG A 416 6.48 17.93 6.21
C ARG A 416 6.54 19.42 6.50
N ARG A 417 7.52 20.14 5.93
CA ARG A 417 7.62 21.60 6.05
C ARG A 417 6.36 22.29 5.51
N LEU A 418 5.86 21.88 4.36
CA LEU A 418 4.64 22.41 3.78
C LEU A 418 3.43 22.14 4.67
N ILE A 419 3.23 20.89 5.12
CA ILE A 419 2.12 20.52 5.99
C ILE A 419 2.13 21.36 7.28
N LEU A 420 3.30 21.61 7.87
CA LEU A 420 3.44 22.42 9.08
C LEU A 420 3.06 23.90 8.89
N THR A 421 2.95 24.40 7.66
CA THR A 421 2.44 25.77 7.41
C THR A 421 0.92 25.86 7.45
N ARG A 422 0.22 24.73 7.56
CA ARG A 422 -1.24 24.65 7.60
C ARG A 422 -1.69 23.94 8.86
N GLN A 423 -2.90 24.21 9.31
CA GLN A 423 -3.47 23.55 10.48
C GLN A 423 -3.73 22.07 10.14
N ILE A 424 -3.03 21.18 10.81
CA ILE A 424 -3.40 19.77 10.86
C ILE A 424 -4.62 19.64 11.79
N GLU A 425 -5.69 19.01 11.36
CA GLU A 425 -6.86 18.75 12.18
C GLU A 425 -6.79 17.34 12.77
N THR A 426 -6.54 16.35 11.89
CA THR A 426 -6.49 14.94 12.25
C THR A 426 -5.43 14.22 11.44
N LEU A 427 -4.73 13.32 12.11
CA LEU A 427 -3.86 12.34 11.48
C LEU A 427 -4.19 10.96 12.04
N ALA A 428 -4.83 10.13 11.24
CA ALA A 428 -5.27 8.81 11.65
C ALA A 428 -4.53 7.71 10.90
N ASP A 429 -4.02 6.72 11.62
CA ASP A 429 -3.58 5.46 11.03
C ASP A 429 -4.82 4.67 10.59
N THR A 430 -4.87 4.21 9.36
CA THR A 430 -6.01 3.44 8.84
C THR A 430 -5.92 1.95 9.13
N GLY A 431 -4.83 1.47 9.73
CA GLY A 431 -4.55 0.05 9.91
C GLY A 431 -4.27 -0.71 8.60
N ARG A 432 -4.30 -0.04 7.46
CA ARG A 432 -4.10 -0.62 6.14
C ARG A 432 -2.69 -0.38 5.63
N THR A 433 -2.20 -1.35 4.88
CA THR A 433 -0.94 -1.25 4.16
C THR A 433 -1.19 -1.24 2.66
N ARG A 434 -0.40 -0.48 1.93
CA ARG A 434 -0.36 -0.46 0.46
C ARG A 434 1.02 -0.91 0.00
N GLN A 435 1.03 -1.77 -1.02
CA GLN A 435 2.31 -2.20 -1.63
C GLN A 435 2.98 -1.00 -2.32
N MET A 436 4.28 -0.84 -2.08
CA MET A 436 5.07 0.28 -2.54
C MET A 436 6.43 -0.18 -3.05
N GLN A 437 7.12 0.64 -3.85
CA GLN A 437 8.51 0.34 -4.21
C GLN A 437 9.38 0.34 -2.94
N GLY A 438 9.99 -0.79 -2.65
CA GLY A 438 10.78 -0.97 -1.42
C GLY A 438 10.03 -1.59 -0.25
N GLY A 439 8.77 -2.01 -0.42
CA GLY A 439 7.96 -2.71 0.59
C GLY A 439 6.59 -2.08 0.80
N ALA A 440 5.75 -2.69 1.63
CA ALA A 440 4.45 -2.12 1.94
C ALA A 440 4.57 -0.95 2.93
N ALA A 441 3.76 0.09 2.74
CA ALA A 441 3.64 1.23 3.64
C ALA A 441 2.23 1.32 4.20
N ARG A 442 2.10 1.65 5.48
CA ARG A 442 0.81 1.95 6.12
C ARG A 442 0.20 3.21 5.50
N LEU A 443 -1.11 3.21 5.33
CA LEU A 443 -1.87 4.37 4.87
C LEU A 443 -2.37 5.17 6.07
N PHE A 444 -2.28 6.48 5.95
CA PHE A 444 -2.77 7.45 6.91
C PHE A 444 -3.84 8.34 6.30
N PHE A 445 -4.89 8.62 7.04
CA PHE A 445 -5.79 9.72 6.76
C PHE A 445 -5.19 11.00 7.34
N LEU A 446 -4.94 11.98 6.48
CA LEU A 446 -4.48 13.32 6.84
C LEU A 446 -5.57 14.33 6.53
N MET A 447 -6.04 15.03 7.56
CA MET A 447 -6.96 16.16 7.42
C MET A 447 -6.23 17.47 7.72
N LEU A 448 -6.29 18.39 6.77
CA LEU A 448 -5.72 19.74 6.89
C LEU A 448 -6.81 20.80 6.68
N SER A 449 -6.66 21.94 7.36
CA SER A 449 -7.37 23.18 7.03
C SER A 449 -6.41 24.20 6.43
N ASN A 450 -6.82 24.87 5.34
CA ASN A 450 -6.00 25.90 4.68
C ASN A 450 -6.00 27.22 5.48
N ARG A 451 -5.44 27.13 6.70
CA ARG A 451 -5.21 28.25 7.63
C ARG A 451 -3.93 28.01 8.42
N PRO A 452 -3.33 29.03 9.03
CA PRO A 452 -2.19 28.87 9.90
C PRO A 452 -2.46 27.92 11.08
N PRO A 453 -1.44 27.25 11.63
CA PRO A 453 -1.59 26.36 12.79
C PRO A 453 -1.87 27.17 14.06
N GLU A 454 -3.01 26.92 14.69
CA GLU A 454 -3.48 27.64 15.90
C GLU A 454 -3.67 26.74 17.11
N ARG A 455 -3.95 25.45 16.88
CA ARG A 455 -4.31 24.50 17.94
C ARG A 455 -3.61 23.15 17.76
N PRO A 456 -3.50 22.35 18.83
CA PRO A 456 -3.08 20.96 18.72
C PRO A 456 -4.01 20.17 17.80
N PHE A 457 -3.49 19.12 17.16
CA PHE A 457 -4.23 18.24 16.28
C PHE A 457 -4.39 16.85 16.88
N LEU A 458 -5.45 16.16 16.45
CA LEU A 458 -5.79 14.82 16.90
C LEU A 458 -4.97 13.77 16.14
N VAL A 459 -4.29 12.90 16.89
CA VAL A 459 -3.67 11.68 16.35
C VAL A 459 -4.49 10.47 16.78
N LEU A 460 -4.87 9.63 15.81
CA LEU A 460 -5.60 8.39 16.03
C LEU A 460 -4.72 7.20 15.65
N PRO A 461 -4.07 6.55 16.60
CA PRO A 461 -3.33 5.32 16.37
C PRO A 461 -4.28 4.15 16.18
N VAL A 462 -3.88 3.15 15.39
CA VAL A 462 -4.56 1.86 15.28
C VAL A 462 -3.58 0.76 15.71
N ALA A 463 -4.02 -0.10 16.61
CA ALA A 463 -3.20 -1.19 17.10
C ALA A 463 -2.87 -2.20 15.98
N PRO A 464 -1.73 -2.90 16.04
CA PRO A 464 -1.38 -3.94 15.06
C PRO A 464 -2.49 -4.99 14.98
N GLY A 465 -3.02 -5.22 13.76
CA GLY A 465 -4.12 -6.17 13.52
C GLY A 465 -5.52 -5.57 13.64
N GLU A 466 -5.68 -4.38 14.20
CA GLU A 466 -6.93 -3.63 14.17
C GLU A 466 -7.07 -2.86 12.83
N ARG A 467 -8.32 -2.60 12.45
CA ARG A 467 -8.67 -1.71 11.33
C ARG A 467 -9.29 -0.44 11.88
N PHE A 468 -9.03 0.66 11.20
CA PHE A 468 -9.71 1.92 11.48
C PHE A 468 -11.23 1.71 11.40
N LEU A 469 -11.91 1.93 12.53
CA LEU A 469 -13.37 1.89 12.60
C LEU A 469 -13.92 3.32 12.46
N PRO A 470 -15.03 3.51 11.77
CA PRO A 470 -15.67 4.84 11.61
C PRO A 470 -15.89 5.58 12.94
N ASP A 471 -16.22 4.86 14.00
CA ASP A 471 -16.44 5.43 15.33
C ASP A 471 -15.15 5.77 16.11
N ALA A 472 -13.99 5.42 15.58
CA ALA A 472 -12.71 5.68 16.25
C ALA A 472 -12.40 7.18 16.38
N VAL A 473 -12.93 8.03 15.49
CA VAL A 473 -12.79 9.49 15.59
C VAL A 473 -13.51 10.04 16.84
N HIS A 474 -14.49 9.33 17.36
CA HIS A 474 -15.24 9.69 18.57
C HIS A 474 -14.85 8.84 19.78
N GLY A 475 -14.00 7.83 19.62
CA GLY A 475 -13.56 6.93 20.68
C GLY A 475 -12.34 7.45 21.45
N SER A 476 -12.14 6.91 22.66
CA SER A 476 -11.19 7.36 23.69
C SER A 476 -9.70 7.09 23.44
N ARG A 477 -9.28 6.65 22.24
CA ARG A 477 -7.89 6.24 21.96
C ARG A 477 -7.02 7.30 21.25
N GLY A 478 -7.57 8.50 20.97
CA GLY A 478 -6.83 9.58 20.33
C GLY A 478 -6.07 10.44 21.34
N PHE A 479 -4.97 11.02 20.93
CA PHE A 479 -4.21 11.98 21.70
C PHE A 479 -3.90 13.25 20.88
N LEU A 480 -3.66 14.35 21.58
CA LEU A 480 -3.38 15.64 20.95
C LEU A 480 -1.88 15.90 20.90
N ILE A 481 -1.41 16.40 19.73
CA ILE A 481 -0.04 16.87 19.57
C ILE A 481 -0.06 18.37 19.25
N ASP A 482 0.77 19.16 19.95
CA ASP A 482 1.03 20.53 19.54
C ASP A 482 1.88 20.53 18.27
N GLN A 483 1.28 21.00 17.17
CA GLN A 483 1.92 21.06 15.87
C GLN A 483 3.23 21.87 15.89
N ARG A 484 3.33 22.87 16.77
CA ARG A 484 4.53 23.71 16.92
C ARG A 484 5.73 22.95 17.48
N SER A 485 5.49 21.81 18.13
CA SER A 485 6.55 20.92 18.61
C SER A 485 7.20 20.08 17.52
N LEU A 486 6.58 20.01 16.34
CA LEU A 486 7.06 19.23 15.22
C LEU A 486 7.98 20.07 14.32
N GLY A 487 9.14 19.53 13.96
CA GLY A 487 10.03 20.08 12.94
C GLY A 487 9.84 19.40 11.58
N ASP A 488 10.64 19.81 10.59
CA ASP A 488 10.68 19.17 9.27
C ASP A 488 11.46 17.83 9.26
N GLY A 489 12.03 17.43 10.40
CA GLY A 489 12.60 16.11 10.65
C GLY A 489 11.57 15.00 10.64
N GLY A 490 11.97 13.74 10.91
CA GLY A 490 11.01 12.65 11.06
C GLY A 490 10.08 12.90 12.26
N TRP A 491 8.77 12.70 12.06
CA TRP A 491 7.77 12.83 13.12
C TRP A 491 7.63 11.54 13.92
N ILE A 492 7.72 11.67 15.22
CA ILE A 492 7.37 10.63 16.18
C ILE A 492 6.06 11.11 16.81
N LEU A 493 4.96 10.43 16.48
CA LEU A 493 3.61 10.80 16.89
C LEU A 493 3.19 9.86 18.02
N GLU A 494 3.31 10.34 19.24
CA GLU A 494 3.06 9.55 20.43
C GLU A 494 2.30 10.38 21.46
N ASP A 495 1.52 9.70 22.31
CA ASP A 495 0.95 10.33 23.50
C ASP A 495 2.08 11.08 24.24
N THR A 496 1.78 12.25 24.74
CA THR A 496 2.76 13.12 25.41
C THR A 496 3.60 12.37 26.44
N ARG A 497 3.00 11.43 27.18
CA ARG A 497 3.69 10.57 28.17
C ARG A 497 4.70 9.62 27.51
N ALA A 498 4.26 8.89 26.49
CA ALA A 498 5.11 7.96 25.75
C ALA A 498 6.23 8.70 24.99
N GLY A 499 5.89 9.82 24.35
CA GLY A 499 6.85 10.66 23.64
C GLY A 499 7.91 11.30 24.54
N ASP A 500 7.53 11.78 25.72
CA ASP A 500 8.46 12.37 26.68
C ASP A 500 9.36 11.31 27.33
N LEU A 501 8.80 10.13 27.65
CA LEU A 501 9.58 8.98 28.08
C LEU A 501 10.62 8.60 27.03
N LEU A 502 10.21 8.44 25.77
CA LEU A 502 11.12 8.06 24.68
C LEU A 502 12.24 9.12 24.49
N LYS A 503 11.89 10.42 24.46
CA LYS A 503 12.89 11.51 24.38
C LYS A 503 13.90 11.44 25.54
N ARG A 504 13.42 11.17 26.76
CA ARG A 504 14.28 10.99 27.93
C ARG A 504 15.21 9.80 27.76
N LEU A 505 14.68 8.64 27.35
CA LEU A 505 15.45 7.44 27.12
C LEU A 505 16.52 7.63 26.03
N MET A 506 16.14 8.27 24.91
CA MET A 506 17.06 8.56 23.79
C MET A 506 18.20 9.53 24.17
N ARG A 507 17.95 10.45 25.11
CA ARG A 507 18.98 11.40 25.59
C ARG A 507 19.90 10.78 26.62
N ALA A 508 19.41 9.87 27.45
CA ALA A 508 20.14 9.29 28.57
C ALA A 508 21.00 8.08 28.18
N ALA A 509 20.80 7.52 26.98
CA ALA A 509 21.38 6.26 26.56
C ALA A 509 22.27 6.40 25.32
N THR A 510 23.11 5.41 25.07
CA THR A 510 23.95 5.29 23.87
C THR A 510 23.18 4.55 22.78
N PRO A 511 23.15 5.04 21.52
CA PRO A 511 22.58 4.26 20.40
C PRO A 511 23.22 2.88 20.27
N LEU A 512 22.42 1.87 19.95
CA LEU A 512 22.88 0.49 19.86
C LEU A 512 24.04 0.29 18.86
N ASP A 513 24.01 0.98 17.70
CA ASP A 513 25.08 0.94 16.70
C ASP A 513 26.43 1.45 17.28
N HIS A 514 26.41 2.49 18.11
CA HIS A 514 27.58 2.97 18.83
C HIS A 514 27.98 1.99 19.94
N PHE A 515 27.01 1.43 20.67
CA PHE A 515 27.26 0.49 21.77
C PHE A 515 27.94 -0.81 21.28
N ILE A 516 27.57 -1.28 20.08
CA ILE A 516 28.17 -2.48 19.45
C ILE A 516 29.35 -2.16 18.53
N MET A 517 29.83 -0.92 18.50
CA MET A 517 30.91 -0.45 17.60
C MET A 517 30.58 -0.57 16.11
N GLY A 518 29.31 -0.49 15.73
CA GLY A 518 28.85 -0.30 14.34
C GLY A 518 28.63 -1.55 13.50
N GLU A 519 28.88 -2.74 13.98
CA GLU A 519 28.84 -3.93 13.15
C GLU A 519 27.62 -4.83 13.40
N PHE A 520 26.53 -4.60 12.64
CA PHE A 520 25.53 -5.63 12.42
C PHE A 520 25.97 -6.58 11.31
N VAL A 521 25.76 -7.87 11.50
CA VAL A 521 26.06 -8.89 10.51
C VAL A 521 24.76 -9.36 9.86
N VAL A 522 24.64 -9.17 8.55
CA VAL A 522 23.51 -9.68 7.77
C VAL A 522 23.87 -11.06 7.24
N GLY A 523 22.93 -12.00 7.32
CA GLY A 523 23.13 -13.35 6.83
C GLY A 523 23.29 -13.43 5.31
N GLU A 524 23.83 -14.53 4.82
CA GLU A 524 24.14 -14.73 3.40
C GLU A 524 22.98 -15.42 2.64
N ASN A 525 22.89 -15.13 1.32
CA ASN A 525 21.87 -15.73 0.45
C ASN A 525 22.27 -17.15 0.03
N ARG A 526 21.98 -18.13 0.87
CA ARG A 526 22.42 -19.52 0.68
C ARG A 526 21.33 -20.51 0.32
N ILE A 527 20.05 -20.10 0.22
CA ILE A 527 18.92 -21.05 0.27
C ILE A 527 18.45 -21.52 -1.11
N ARG A 528 18.45 -20.68 -2.14
CA ARG A 528 17.90 -21.08 -3.45
C ARG A 528 18.91 -21.96 -4.21
N ASN A 529 18.51 -23.23 -4.44
CA ASN A 529 19.24 -24.21 -5.24
C ASN A 529 20.69 -24.47 -4.81
N ASN A 530 21.01 -24.28 -3.52
CA ASN A 530 22.35 -24.54 -3.02
C ASN A 530 22.40 -25.96 -2.42
N PRO A 531 23.13 -26.92 -3.03
CA PRO A 531 23.23 -28.28 -2.56
C PRO A 531 23.90 -28.43 -1.19
N LEU A 532 24.57 -27.37 -0.70
CA LEU A 532 25.11 -27.33 0.66
C LEU A 532 24.05 -27.09 1.74
N VAL A 533 22.79 -26.75 1.36
CA VAL A 533 21.69 -26.54 2.31
C VAL A 533 20.77 -27.76 2.28
N ILE A 534 20.74 -28.50 3.36
CA ILE A 534 20.04 -29.78 3.49
C ILE A 534 18.95 -29.75 4.56
N THR A 535 18.03 -30.70 4.47
CA THR A 535 16.97 -30.92 5.48
C THR A 535 17.50 -31.72 6.69
N PRO A 536 16.78 -31.75 7.81
CA PRO A 536 17.13 -32.59 8.95
C PRO A 536 17.24 -34.08 8.58
N GLU A 537 16.32 -34.58 7.74
CA GLU A 537 16.29 -35.99 7.29
C GLU A 537 17.54 -36.31 6.49
N THR A 538 17.89 -35.48 5.50
CA THR A 538 19.11 -35.65 4.72
C THR A 538 20.37 -35.62 5.62
N ARG A 539 20.37 -34.71 6.62
CA ARG A 539 21.47 -34.65 7.60
C ARG A 539 21.59 -35.96 8.38
N GLU A 540 20.49 -36.56 8.84
CA GLU A 540 20.53 -37.83 9.58
C GLU A 540 21.12 -38.94 8.74
N ASP A 541 20.74 -39.04 7.49
CA ASP A 541 21.28 -40.03 6.53
C ASP A 541 22.78 -39.85 6.30
N LEU A 542 23.24 -38.61 6.13
CA LEU A 542 24.65 -38.29 5.88
C LEU A 542 25.50 -38.35 7.17
N ALA A 543 24.87 -38.18 8.35
CA ALA A 543 25.54 -38.10 9.64
C ALA A 543 25.49 -39.43 10.45
N LYS A 544 25.34 -40.58 9.79
CA LYS A 544 25.27 -41.91 10.42
C LYS A 544 26.42 -42.19 11.38
N ARG A 545 27.59 -41.62 11.13
CA ARG A 545 28.73 -41.70 12.05
C ARG A 545 28.83 -40.42 12.89
N PRO A 546 28.95 -40.50 14.23
CA PRO A 546 28.95 -39.34 15.13
C PRO A 546 29.94 -38.24 14.76
N TRP A 547 31.13 -38.59 14.26
CA TRP A 547 32.16 -37.64 13.88
C TRP A 547 31.86 -36.91 12.55
N CYS A 548 30.92 -37.37 11.72
CA CYS A 548 30.43 -36.66 10.54
C CYS A 548 29.53 -35.46 10.91
N ARG A 549 28.91 -35.48 12.08
CA ARG A 549 28.00 -34.42 12.56
C ARG A 549 28.61 -33.03 12.57
N ARG A 550 29.93 -32.93 12.75
CA ARG A 550 30.68 -31.65 12.74
C ARG A 550 30.68 -30.89 11.40
N PHE A 551 30.29 -31.55 10.32
CA PHE A 551 30.20 -30.91 9.01
C PHE A 551 28.89 -30.17 8.79
N PHE A 552 27.92 -30.34 9.65
CA PHE A 552 26.58 -29.78 9.54
C PHE A 552 26.37 -28.69 10.58
N VAL A 553 26.26 -27.45 10.11
CA VAL A 553 25.95 -26.28 10.94
C VAL A 553 24.46 -26.00 10.84
N PRO A 554 23.73 -25.90 11.96
CA PRO A 554 22.32 -25.53 11.94
C PRO A 554 22.13 -24.16 11.26
N LEU A 555 21.17 -24.05 10.31
CA LEU A 555 20.86 -22.83 9.58
C LEU A 555 19.50 -22.33 10.03
N LEU A 556 19.46 -21.10 10.54
CA LEU A 556 18.25 -20.42 10.98
C LEU A 556 17.62 -19.54 9.91
N ARG A 557 16.30 -19.50 9.89
CA ARG A 557 15.44 -18.58 9.11
C ARG A 557 14.63 -17.73 10.07
N SER A 558 13.94 -16.68 9.57
CA SER A 558 13.11 -15.80 10.40
C SER A 558 12.07 -16.55 11.24
N ALA A 559 11.45 -17.61 10.68
CA ALA A 559 10.48 -18.44 11.39
C ALA A 559 11.09 -19.28 12.56
N ASP A 560 12.40 -19.44 12.58
CA ASP A 560 13.11 -20.22 13.59
C ASP A 560 13.56 -19.35 14.79
N ILE A 561 13.28 -18.04 14.78
CA ILE A 561 13.68 -17.12 15.85
C ILE A 561 12.60 -17.03 16.92
N GLY A 562 12.96 -17.34 18.15
CA GLY A 562 12.16 -17.15 19.36
C GLY A 562 12.85 -16.22 20.35
N ARG A 563 12.10 -15.82 21.40
CA ARG A 563 12.67 -15.03 22.50
C ARG A 563 13.70 -15.89 23.24
N TYR A 564 14.87 -15.32 23.45
CA TYR A 564 16.05 -15.93 24.11
C TYR A 564 16.66 -17.11 23.36
N VAL A 565 15.89 -18.01 22.76
CA VAL A 565 16.40 -19.21 22.08
C VAL A 565 15.76 -19.42 20.72
N PRO A 566 16.49 -19.95 19.71
CA PRO A 566 15.89 -20.38 18.45
C PRO A 566 14.93 -21.55 18.68
N ALA A 567 13.82 -21.61 17.96
CA ALA A 567 12.82 -22.68 18.07
C ALA A 567 13.35 -24.07 17.63
N GLY A 568 14.36 -24.09 16.79
CA GLY A 568 15.01 -25.29 16.25
C GLY A 568 15.36 -25.09 14.78
N PRO A 569 16.50 -25.62 14.33
CA PRO A 569 16.91 -25.42 12.94
C PRO A 569 16.06 -26.29 12.01
N SER A 570 15.42 -25.65 11.04
CA SER A 570 14.67 -26.34 9.98
C SER A 570 15.57 -26.74 8.80
N ARG A 571 16.81 -26.33 8.79
CA ARG A 571 17.83 -26.61 7.76
C ARG A 571 19.22 -26.70 8.36
N PHE A 572 20.15 -27.29 7.60
CA PHE A 572 21.56 -27.37 7.94
C PHE A 572 22.40 -26.95 6.74
N VAL A 573 23.55 -26.32 7.02
CA VAL A 573 24.58 -26.00 6.02
C VAL A 573 25.74 -26.98 6.16
N ILE A 574 26.17 -27.55 5.05
CA ILE A 574 27.37 -28.38 4.99
C ILE A 574 28.60 -27.47 4.95
N LYS A 575 29.48 -27.60 5.95
CA LYS A 575 30.78 -26.89 6.02
C LYS A 575 31.96 -27.86 5.99
N VAL A 576 32.73 -27.81 4.93
CA VAL A 576 33.94 -28.67 4.79
C VAL A 576 35.19 -27.80 4.81
N LYS A 577 35.85 -27.72 5.95
CA LYS A 577 37.15 -26.99 6.10
C LYS A 577 38.39 -27.82 5.71
N ASN A 578 38.27 -29.13 5.57
CA ASN A 578 39.41 -30.01 5.34
C ASN A 578 39.04 -31.26 4.52
N LYS A 579 39.59 -31.37 3.30
CA LYS A 579 39.32 -32.46 2.36
C LYS A 579 39.77 -33.83 2.90
N LYS A 580 40.88 -33.92 3.64
CA LYS A 580 41.33 -35.19 4.25
C LYS A 580 40.35 -35.73 5.29
N ARG A 581 39.60 -34.82 5.96
CA ARG A 581 38.54 -35.19 6.92
C ARG A 581 37.22 -35.57 6.22
N LEU A 582 36.93 -34.96 5.06
CA LEU A 582 35.73 -35.30 4.26
C LEU A 582 35.82 -36.74 3.74
N ARG A 583 36.95 -37.19 3.23
CA ARG A 583 37.18 -38.57 2.74
C ARG A 583 36.84 -39.66 3.78
N LYS A 584 36.87 -39.32 5.04
CA LYS A 584 36.44 -40.25 6.12
C LYS A 584 34.89 -40.31 6.24
N CYS A 585 34.11 -39.38 5.61
CA CYS A 585 32.67 -39.36 5.56
C CYS A 585 32.18 -39.71 4.15
N ARG A 586 32.30 -40.95 3.74
CA ARG A 586 32.02 -41.43 2.38
C ARG A 586 30.64 -41.07 1.85
N ALA A 587 29.61 -41.16 2.69
CA ALA A 587 28.26 -40.78 2.32
C ALA A 587 28.13 -39.28 2.00
N LEU A 588 28.80 -38.40 2.78
CA LEU A 588 28.80 -36.96 2.54
C LEU A 588 29.63 -36.61 1.27
N GLU A 589 30.76 -37.29 1.08
CA GLU A 589 31.60 -37.13 -0.11
C GLU A 589 30.81 -37.50 -1.39
N GLN A 590 30.15 -38.66 -1.41
CA GLN A 590 29.29 -39.12 -2.51
C GLN A 590 28.12 -38.16 -2.77
N TYR A 591 27.46 -37.67 -1.69
CA TYR A 591 26.39 -36.67 -1.82
C TYR A 591 26.89 -35.41 -2.53
N LEU A 592 28.04 -34.87 -2.16
CA LEU A 592 28.60 -33.67 -2.75
C LEU A 592 29.11 -33.85 -4.19
N GLU A 593 29.54 -35.06 -4.56
CA GLU A 593 29.94 -35.41 -5.94
C GLU A 593 28.73 -35.47 -6.91
N HIS A 594 27.58 -35.91 -6.44
CA HIS A 594 26.35 -36.11 -7.25
C HIS A 594 25.32 -34.99 -7.10
N ALA A 595 25.59 -33.99 -6.28
CA ALA A 595 24.66 -32.89 -6.02
C ALA A 595 24.43 -32.03 -7.28
N PRO A 596 23.19 -31.53 -7.52
CA PRO A 596 22.89 -30.67 -8.67
C PRO A 596 23.44 -29.25 -8.40
N TRP A 597 24.62 -28.98 -8.91
CA TRP A 597 25.23 -27.65 -8.82
C TRP A 597 24.61 -26.70 -9.85
N PRO A 598 24.29 -25.43 -9.52
CA PRO A 598 23.65 -24.48 -10.44
C PRO A 598 24.44 -24.23 -11.73
N ASP A 599 25.76 -24.35 -11.69
CA ASP A 599 26.66 -24.06 -12.82
C ASP A 599 27.19 -25.34 -13.49
N GLY A 600 26.64 -26.52 -13.20
CA GLY A 600 26.96 -27.77 -13.88
C GLY A 600 28.33 -28.37 -13.59
N THR A 601 29.16 -27.76 -12.78
CA THR A 601 30.48 -28.28 -12.42
C THR A 601 30.77 -28.21 -10.93
N PRO A 602 31.13 -29.32 -10.26
CA PRO A 602 31.78 -29.27 -8.98
C PRO A 602 33.10 -28.51 -9.18
N GLY A 603 33.26 -27.34 -8.48
CA GLY A 603 34.31 -26.36 -8.70
C GLY A 603 35.64 -26.94 -9.09
N LYS A 604 36.01 -26.76 -10.36
CA LYS A 604 37.38 -27.01 -10.85
C LYS A 604 38.20 -25.78 -10.47
N ASP A 605 39.15 -25.97 -9.60
CA ASP A 605 40.23 -25.01 -9.41
C ASP A 605 41.17 -25.17 -10.61
N GLU A 606 41.17 -24.24 -11.55
CA GLU A 606 41.95 -24.30 -12.80
C GLU A 606 43.48 -24.40 -12.60
N LYS A 607 43.96 -24.22 -11.38
CA LYS A 607 45.40 -24.24 -11.06
C LYS A 607 45.94 -25.53 -10.42
N SER A 608 45.11 -26.50 -10.07
CA SER A 608 45.56 -27.69 -9.32
C SER A 608 45.17 -29.05 -9.87
N GLY A 609 44.51 -29.16 -11.05
CA GLY A 609 44.30 -30.44 -11.76
C GLY A 609 43.50 -31.52 -11.02
N GLY A 610 42.84 -31.21 -9.91
CA GLY A 610 42.04 -32.11 -9.12
C GLY A 610 40.61 -31.61 -8.96
N PRO A 611 39.62 -32.46 -8.57
CA PRO A 611 38.27 -32.02 -8.31
C PRO A 611 38.31 -30.88 -7.29
N GLY A 612 37.82 -29.69 -7.74
CA GLY A 612 37.93 -28.43 -7.04
C GLY A 612 37.33 -28.47 -5.64
N PHE A 613 37.97 -27.75 -4.76
CA PHE A 613 37.47 -27.50 -3.40
C PHE A 613 36.14 -26.72 -3.50
N PHE A 614 35.11 -27.21 -2.85
CA PHE A 614 33.86 -26.44 -2.68
C PHE A 614 34.21 -25.08 -2.05
N PRO A 615 33.73 -23.95 -2.58
CA PRO A 615 34.02 -22.65 -2.00
C PRO A 615 33.44 -22.61 -0.59
N VAL A 616 34.32 -22.89 0.37
CA VAL A 616 34.07 -22.41 1.74
C VAL A 616 34.34 -20.92 1.65
N ASP A 617 33.32 -20.12 1.92
CA ASP A 617 33.43 -18.68 1.99
C ASP A 617 34.81 -18.29 2.54
N ARG A 618 35.60 -17.61 1.73
CA ARG A 618 36.70 -16.79 2.24
C ARG A 618 36.02 -15.51 2.74
N PRO A 619 35.91 -15.28 4.05
CA PRO A 619 35.63 -13.95 4.53
C PRO A 619 36.69 -13.04 3.93
N ALA A 620 36.32 -11.82 3.55
CA ALA A 620 37.29 -10.80 3.18
C ALA A 620 38.41 -10.80 4.23
N ALA A 621 39.68 -10.68 3.79
CA ALA A 621 40.84 -10.87 4.65
C ALA A 621 40.71 -10.08 5.96
N GLY A 622 40.56 -10.76 7.10
CA GLY A 622 40.40 -10.17 8.42
C GLY A 622 39.01 -10.36 9.09
N MET A 623 37.95 -10.78 8.37
CA MET A 623 36.66 -11.08 8.98
C MET A 623 36.52 -12.54 9.40
N GLN A 624 36.11 -12.79 10.64
CA GLN A 624 35.65 -14.12 11.08
C GLN A 624 34.31 -14.45 10.39
N SER A 625 34.13 -15.73 9.98
CA SER A 625 32.84 -16.15 9.42
C SER A 625 31.71 -15.87 10.45
N PRO A 626 30.64 -15.14 10.06
CA PRO A 626 29.55 -14.79 10.97
C PRO A 626 28.87 -16.00 11.63
N ASP A 627 29.09 -17.19 11.07
CA ASP A 627 28.51 -18.45 11.56
C ASP A 627 29.22 -19.06 12.78
N THR A 628 30.37 -18.55 13.19
CA THR A 628 31.17 -19.13 14.28
C THR A 628 31.42 -18.16 15.43
N VAL A 629 30.81 -16.96 15.38
CA VAL A 629 30.98 -15.93 16.40
C VAL A 629 29.76 -15.94 17.32
N PRO A 630 29.96 -15.89 18.66
CA PRO A 630 28.87 -15.64 19.60
C PRO A 630 28.09 -14.37 19.26
N LYS A 631 26.74 -14.44 19.32
CA LYS A 631 25.91 -13.35 18.78
C LYS A 631 24.48 -13.35 19.33
N ILE A 632 23.76 -12.23 19.15
CA ILE A 632 22.32 -12.14 19.29
C ILE A 632 21.72 -12.12 17.87
N ILE A 633 20.72 -12.97 17.60
CA ILE A 633 20.13 -13.17 16.27
C ILE A 633 18.68 -12.72 16.26
N PHE A 634 18.25 -12.01 15.23
CA PHE A 634 16.86 -11.58 15.07
C PHE A 634 16.46 -11.47 13.58
N GLY A 635 15.16 -11.49 13.31
CA GLY A 635 14.62 -11.27 11.96
C GLY A 635 14.71 -9.81 11.55
N ALA A 636 15.11 -9.54 10.30
CA ALA A 636 15.08 -8.17 9.76
C ALA A 636 13.67 -7.58 9.75
N PHE A 637 12.65 -8.43 9.62
CA PHE A 637 11.23 -8.08 9.72
C PHE A 637 10.53 -9.07 10.64
N GLN A 638 9.77 -8.58 11.63
CA GLN A 638 9.05 -9.41 12.60
C GLN A 638 7.76 -8.74 13.05
N HIS A 639 6.64 -9.49 13.06
CA HIS A 639 5.38 -9.01 13.63
C HIS A 639 5.48 -8.85 15.15
N THR A 640 6.12 -9.82 15.82
CA THR A 640 6.45 -9.74 17.24
C THR A 640 7.96 -9.77 17.38
N PRO A 641 8.62 -8.68 17.82
CA PRO A 641 10.05 -8.64 18.00
C PRO A 641 10.54 -9.72 18.95
N ALA A 642 11.52 -10.50 18.50
CA ALA A 642 12.15 -11.57 19.27
C ALA A 642 13.65 -11.65 18.95
N PHE A 643 14.46 -11.79 19.99
CA PHE A 643 15.91 -11.84 19.90
C PHE A 643 16.43 -13.11 20.54
N ALA A 644 17.06 -13.96 19.73
CA ALA A 644 17.65 -15.22 20.17
C ALA A 644 19.11 -15.04 20.55
N TYR A 645 19.55 -15.69 21.62
CA TYR A 645 20.89 -15.63 22.15
C TYR A 645 21.71 -16.86 21.73
N ASP A 646 22.80 -16.66 21.03
CA ASP A 646 23.75 -17.69 20.58
C ASP A 646 25.14 -17.45 21.16
N PRO A 647 25.36 -17.75 22.47
CA PRO A 647 26.63 -17.49 23.13
C PRO A 647 27.76 -18.38 22.63
N ALA A 648 27.46 -19.50 21.95
CA ALA A 648 28.44 -20.45 21.44
C ALA A 648 28.78 -20.24 19.96
N GLY A 649 28.07 -19.34 19.24
CA GLY A 649 28.24 -19.19 17.80
C GLY A 649 27.87 -20.44 17.01
N SER A 650 26.81 -21.13 17.44
CA SER A 650 26.44 -22.47 16.92
C SER A 650 25.63 -22.42 15.63
N PHE A 651 25.06 -21.26 15.27
CA PHE A 651 24.08 -21.13 14.19
C PHE A 651 24.59 -20.30 13.02
N ALA A 652 24.34 -20.78 11.80
CA ALA A 652 24.40 -20.02 10.57
C ALA A 652 23.06 -19.26 10.35
N ILE A 653 23.11 -18.12 9.67
CA ILE A 653 21.95 -17.26 9.45
C ILE A 653 21.76 -16.95 7.95
N THR A 654 20.48 -16.82 7.54
CA THR A 654 20.09 -16.45 6.18
C THR A 654 19.96 -14.93 6.02
N THR A 655 19.83 -14.42 4.79
CA THR A 655 19.65 -12.99 4.47
C THR A 655 18.45 -12.32 5.12
N SER A 656 17.46 -13.11 5.57
CA SER A 656 16.30 -12.59 6.32
C SER A 656 16.62 -12.34 7.80
N LEU A 657 17.81 -12.70 8.26
CA LEU A 657 18.27 -12.53 9.63
C LEU A 657 19.42 -11.53 9.73
N VAL A 658 19.46 -10.89 10.87
CA VAL A 658 20.54 -9.98 11.29
C VAL A 658 21.10 -10.48 12.62
N ALA A 659 22.39 -10.30 12.83
CA ALA A 659 23.02 -10.62 14.08
C ALA A 659 23.79 -9.42 14.65
N ILE A 660 23.79 -9.35 15.99
CA ILE A 660 24.64 -8.46 16.77
C ILE A 660 25.81 -9.34 17.27
N PRO A 661 27.07 -9.13 16.81
CA PRO A 661 28.21 -9.95 17.19
C PRO A 661 28.74 -9.60 18.59
N ARG A 662 27.85 -9.43 19.54
CA ARG A 662 28.13 -9.17 20.95
C ARG A 662 27.23 -10.05 21.80
N PRO A 663 27.77 -11.10 22.40
CA PRO A 663 27.01 -12.05 23.21
C PRO A 663 26.80 -11.50 24.63
N ASP A 664 26.03 -10.43 24.76
CA ASP A 664 25.70 -9.81 26.02
C ASP A 664 24.34 -10.27 26.52
N PRO A 665 24.25 -11.01 27.66
CA PRO A 665 22.99 -11.50 28.19
C PRO A 665 22.07 -10.36 28.66
N VAL A 666 22.62 -9.22 29.11
CA VAL A 666 21.81 -8.09 29.53
C VAL A 666 21.22 -7.39 28.29
N LEU A 667 21.98 -7.26 27.21
CA LEU A 667 21.47 -6.70 25.96
C LEU A 667 20.31 -7.53 25.40
N VAL A 668 20.41 -8.86 25.40
CA VAL A 668 19.29 -9.71 24.93
C VAL A 668 18.08 -9.61 25.84
N ALA A 669 18.28 -9.42 27.15
CA ALA A 669 17.20 -9.15 28.11
C ALA A 669 16.49 -7.83 27.78
N ILE A 670 17.25 -6.73 27.58
CA ILE A 670 16.71 -5.42 27.23
C ILE A 670 15.89 -5.49 25.93
N LEU A 671 16.44 -6.10 24.89
CA LEU A 671 15.78 -6.21 23.58
C LEU A 671 14.49 -7.05 23.61
N ASN A 672 14.42 -8.07 24.48
CA ASN A 672 13.23 -8.90 24.65
C ASN A 672 12.25 -8.38 25.72
N SER A 673 12.62 -7.40 26.53
CA SER A 673 11.78 -6.84 27.59
C SER A 673 10.56 -6.07 27.06
N SER A 674 9.59 -5.81 27.93
CA SER A 674 8.46 -4.92 27.62
C SER A 674 8.92 -3.53 27.25
N LEU A 675 9.95 -2.97 27.93
CA LEU A 675 10.57 -1.71 27.53
C LEU A 675 11.21 -1.79 26.13
N GLY A 676 11.88 -2.89 25.81
CA GLY A 676 12.45 -3.11 24.48
C GLY A 676 11.40 -3.12 23.39
N ARG A 677 10.27 -3.80 23.63
CA ARG A 677 9.12 -3.82 22.70
C ARG A 677 8.50 -2.44 22.56
N PHE A 678 8.33 -1.70 23.66
CA PHE A 678 7.87 -0.30 23.64
C PHE A 678 8.75 0.57 22.76
N ILE A 679 10.07 0.55 22.96
CA ILE A 679 11.02 1.35 22.16
C ILE A 679 10.96 0.95 20.68
N ILE A 680 10.93 -0.34 20.37
CA ILE A 680 10.85 -0.85 18.99
C ILE A 680 9.54 -0.40 18.33
N ALA A 681 8.41 -0.53 19.02
CA ALA A 681 7.10 -0.11 18.51
C ALA A 681 7.08 1.36 18.10
N HIS A 682 7.80 2.22 18.85
CA HIS A 682 7.82 3.65 18.63
C HIS A 682 8.96 4.17 17.74
N THR A 683 10.03 3.38 17.53
CA THR A 683 11.21 3.83 16.74
C THR A 683 11.40 3.10 15.42
N CYS A 684 10.92 1.87 15.30
CA CYS A 684 11.08 1.06 14.09
C CYS A 684 9.84 1.17 13.18
N PRO A 685 10.00 1.35 11.86
CA PRO A 685 8.88 1.39 10.93
C PRO A 685 8.13 0.06 10.89
N VAL A 686 6.80 0.13 10.83
CA VAL A 686 5.93 -1.04 10.64
C VAL A 686 5.66 -1.22 9.16
N THR A 687 5.77 -2.46 8.67
CA THR A 687 5.50 -2.89 7.30
C THR A 687 4.48 -4.04 7.32
N ASP A 688 4.07 -4.53 6.14
CA ASP A 688 3.26 -5.76 5.99
C ASP A 688 3.91 -7.00 6.63
N ARG A 689 5.24 -7.03 6.69
CA ARG A 689 6.04 -8.08 7.31
C ARG A 689 6.35 -7.85 8.80
N GLY A 690 5.74 -6.85 9.40
CA GLY A 690 5.95 -6.43 10.78
C GLY A 690 6.97 -5.28 10.91
N TYR A 691 7.55 -5.13 12.10
CA TYR A 691 8.56 -4.12 12.40
C TYR A 691 9.82 -4.34 11.56
N ASN A 692 10.32 -3.28 10.91
CA ASN A 692 11.61 -3.30 10.23
C ASN A 692 12.74 -3.08 11.26
N LEU A 693 13.37 -4.17 11.66
CA LEU A 693 14.47 -4.20 12.63
C LEU A 693 15.85 -4.12 11.95
N GLY A 694 15.91 -3.73 10.69
CA GLY A 694 17.19 -3.59 9.99
C GLY A 694 18.15 -2.63 10.72
N PRO A 695 19.48 -2.75 10.45
CA PRO A 695 20.53 -1.99 11.14
C PRO A 695 20.28 -0.48 11.21
N LEU A 696 19.72 0.11 10.15
CA LEU A 696 19.41 1.54 10.06
C LEU A 696 18.39 2.01 11.11
N HIS A 697 17.47 1.14 11.52
CA HIS A 697 16.39 1.45 12.45
C HIS A 697 16.74 1.00 13.86
N LEU A 698 17.07 -0.28 14.04
CA LEU A 698 17.41 -0.84 15.34
C LEU A 698 18.73 -0.25 15.88
N GLY A 699 19.65 0.18 15.03
CA GLY A 699 20.90 0.83 15.46
C GLY A 699 20.70 2.06 16.33
N LYS A 700 19.55 2.75 16.21
CA LYS A 700 19.18 3.90 17.05
C LYS A 700 18.59 3.52 18.40
N PHE A 701 18.40 2.23 18.68
CA PHE A 701 17.83 1.77 19.95
C PHE A 701 18.69 2.26 21.12
N PRO A 702 18.10 2.91 22.14
CA PRO A 702 18.84 3.45 23.27
C PRO A 702 19.27 2.35 24.24
N VAL A 703 20.57 2.16 24.42
CA VAL A 703 21.15 1.19 25.36
C VAL A 703 21.86 1.94 26.48
N ILE A 704 21.55 1.63 27.71
CA ILE A 704 22.31 2.13 28.87
C ILE A 704 23.59 1.34 28.98
N ALA A 705 24.73 2.00 28.74
CA ALA A 705 26.04 1.41 28.96
C ALA A 705 26.30 1.25 30.47
N PRO A 706 26.69 0.06 30.93
CA PRO A 706 26.94 -0.18 32.34
C PRO A 706 28.21 0.56 32.81
N ASP A 707 28.11 1.23 33.96
CA ASP A 707 29.27 1.71 34.69
C ASP A 707 29.71 0.62 35.69
N PHE A 708 30.64 -0.24 35.29
CA PHE A 708 31.10 -1.35 36.11
C PHE A 708 31.97 -0.93 37.29
N ASP A 709 32.37 0.35 37.39
CA ASP A 709 33.10 0.87 38.51
C ASP A 709 32.15 1.15 39.72
N ARG A 710 30.84 1.21 39.42
CA ARG A 710 29.80 1.34 40.45
C ARG A 710 29.23 -0.02 40.85
N LEU A 711 29.48 -0.40 42.11
CA LEU A 711 29.06 -1.68 42.64
C LEU A 711 27.53 -1.96 42.51
N PRO A 712 26.62 -0.99 42.74
CA PRO A 712 25.19 -1.20 42.55
C PRO A 712 24.80 -1.56 41.09
N GLU A 713 25.45 -0.93 40.10
CA GLU A 713 25.19 -1.18 38.68
C GLU A 713 25.71 -2.56 38.27
N LYS A 714 26.90 -2.93 38.69
CA LYS A 714 27.46 -4.25 38.51
C LYS A 714 26.56 -5.35 39.05
N ASN A 715 25.99 -5.14 40.25
CA ASN A 715 25.07 -6.12 40.88
C ASN A 715 23.75 -6.24 40.08
N ARG A 716 23.20 -5.12 39.56
CA ARG A 716 21.99 -5.17 38.74
C ARG A 716 22.23 -5.92 37.44
N HIS A 717 23.34 -5.67 36.75
CA HIS A 717 23.72 -6.41 35.54
C HIS A 717 23.89 -7.91 35.82
N ALA A 718 24.57 -8.27 36.88
CA ALA A 718 24.77 -9.67 37.27
C ALA A 718 23.43 -10.37 37.56
N ARG A 719 22.48 -9.69 38.20
CA ARG A 719 21.14 -10.23 38.51
C ARG A 719 20.37 -10.48 37.22
N ILE A 720 20.34 -9.53 36.26
CA ILE A 720 19.65 -9.72 34.98
C ILE A 720 20.31 -10.86 34.17
N ALA A 721 21.62 -10.92 34.11
CA ALA A 721 22.36 -11.98 33.41
C ALA A 721 22.05 -13.37 34.00
N ALA A 722 21.92 -13.48 35.33
CA ALA A 722 21.54 -14.72 36.01
C ALA A 722 20.10 -15.17 35.64
N LEU A 723 19.13 -14.21 35.55
CA LEU A 723 17.78 -14.51 35.14
C LEU A 723 17.73 -14.97 33.67
N VAL A 724 18.49 -14.38 32.78
CA VAL A 724 18.61 -14.84 31.38
C VAL A 724 19.15 -16.27 31.33
N THR A 725 20.16 -16.60 32.15
CA THR A 725 20.70 -17.96 32.25
C THR A 725 19.63 -18.95 32.68
N GLN A 726 18.77 -18.60 33.66
CA GLN A 726 17.64 -19.43 34.07
C GLN A 726 16.62 -19.64 32.94
N VAL A 727 16.25 -18.60 32.24
CA VAL A 727 15.34 -18.71 31.08
C VAL A 727 15.91 -19.63 30.00
N LEU A 728 17.20 -19.54 29.70
CA LEU A 728 17.88 -20.40 28.72
C LEU A 728 17.85 -21.90 29.20
N ALA A 729 18.08 -22.15 30.49
CA ALA A 729 18.01 -23.49 31.04
C ALA A 729 16.59 -24.07 30.96
N LEU A 730 15.56 -23.29 31.28
CA LEU A 730 14.16 -23.72 31.17
C LEU A 730 13.74 -24.01 29.74
N HIS A 731 14.17 -23.20 28.77
CA HIS A 731 13.94 -23.47 27.36
C HIS A 731 14.66 -24.72 26.87
N ALA A 732 15.87 -25.00 27.37
CA ALA A 732 16.58 -26.25 27.07
C ALA A 732 15.85 -27.46 27.63
N TYR A 733 15.30 -27.33 28.85
CA TYR A 733 14.49 -28.37 29.48
C TYR A 733 13.16 -28.58 28.72
N LEU A 734 12.46 -27.51 28.33
CA LEU A 734 11.18 -27.54 27.62
C LEU A 734 11.26 -28.35 26.29
N ARG A 735 12.42 -28.38 25.65
CA ARG A 735 12.63 -29.17 24.42
C ARG A 735 12.54 -30.66 24.62
N ASN A 736 12.85 -31.15 25.83
CA ASN A 736 12.91 -32.57 26.17
C ASN A 736 11.62 -33.08 26.86
N VAL A 737 10.71 -32.18 27.22
CA VAL A 737 9.47 -32.52 27.94
C VAL A 737 8.45 -33.13 26.97
N LYS A 738 7.85 -34.24 27.39
CA LYS A 738 6.87 -34.99 26.58
C LYS A 738 5.41 -34.68 26.94
N THR A 739 5.10 -34.30 28.17
CA THR A 739 3.72 -34.11 28.62
C THR A 739 3.25 -32.66 28.46
N SER A 740 1.98 -32.47 28.08
CA SER A 740 1.39 -31.14 27.91
C SER A 740 1.28 -30.36 29.22
N GLN A 741 1.03 -31.05 30.34
CA GLN A 741 0.92 -30.45 31.66
C GLN A 741 2.26 -29.86 32.13
N GLU A 742 3.33 -30.63 32.01
CA GLU A 742 4.67 -30.21 32.40
C GLU A 742 5.16 -29.05 31.50
N ARG A 743 4.88 -29.12 30.20
CA ARG A 743 5.14 -27.98 29.28
C ARG A 743 4.45 -26.70 29.71
N ARG A 744 3.21 -26.78 30.19
CA ARG A 744 2.46 -25.63 30.67
C ARG A 744 3.08 -25.04 31.95
N LEU A 745 3.50 -25.86 32.89
CA LEU A 745 4.16 -25.40 34.11
C LEU A 745 5.48 -24.68 33.82
N ILE A 746 6.32 -25.27 32.96
CA ILE A 746 7.59 -24.64 32.60
C ILE A 746 7.37 -23.29 31.86
N ARG A 747 6.37 -23.18 31.02
CA ARG A 747 6.03 -21.90 30.39
C ARG A 747 5.62 -20.85 31.41
N GLN A 748 4.79 -21.21 32.40
CA GLN A 748 4.43 -20.28 33.46
C GLN A 748 5.66 -19.86 34.30
N GLU A 749 6.63 -20.75 34.50
CA GLU A 749 7.87 -20.40 35.18
C GLU A 749 8.74 -19.46 34.32
N ILE A 750 8.82 -19.68 33.02
CA ILE A 750 9.50 -18.75 32.07
C ILE A 750 8.84 -17.39 32.14
N ASP A 751 7.52 -17.29 32.02
CA ASP A 751 6.76 -16.05 32.11
C ASP A 751 7.03 -15.28 33.41
N ALA A 752 7.05 -16.03 34.54
CA ALA A 752 7.36 -15.43 35.84
C ALA A 752 8.80 -14.89 35.96
N ILE A 753 9.78 -15.49 35.26
CA ILE A 753 11.14 -15.00 35.22
C ILE A 753 11.22 -13.79 34.25
N GLU A 754 10.50 -13.78 33.15
CA GLU A 754 10.43 -12.66 32.24
C GLU A 754 9.89 -11.39 32.91
N VAL A 755 8.88 -11.49 33.77
CA VAL A 755 8.40 -10.39 34.62
C VAL A 755 9.53 -9.85 35.53
N LYS A 756 10.36 -10.72 36.09
CA LYS A 756 11.52 -10.28 36.91
C LYS A 756 12.60 -9.62 36.06
N ILE A 757 12.77 -10.06 34.82
CA ILE A 757 13.68 -9.40 33.85
C ILE A 757 13.16 -8.02 33.52
N ASP A 758 11.86 -7.86 33.21
CA ASP A 758 11.23 -6.56 32.95
C ASP A 758 11.44 -5.59 34.12
N ALA A 759 11.17 -6.03 35.35
CA ALA A 759 11.42 -5.23 36.54
C ALA A 759 12.90 -4.81 36.68
N GLY A 760 13.84 -5.72 36.40
CA GLY A 760 15.28 -5.42 36.40
C GLY A 760 15.68 -4.44 35.32
N VAL A 761 15.06 -4.50 34.13
CA VAL A 761 15.28 -3.56 33.03
C VAL A 761 14.69 -2.20 33.36
N TYR A 762 13.48 -2.13 33.95
CA TYR A 762 12.88 -0.85 34.41
C TYR A 762 13.78 -0.15 35.44
N GLU A 763 14.33 -0.92 36.36
CA GLU A 763 15.27 -0.42 37.37
C GLU A 763 16.59 0.07 36.73
N LEU A 764 17.07 -0.63 35.69
CA LEU A 764 18.27 -0.25 34.94
C LEU A 764 18.09 1.09 34.23
N TYR A 765 16.90 1.33 33.64
CA TYR A 765 16.57 2.57 32.95
C TYR A 765 16.00 3.66 33.86
N GLY A 766 15.87 3.38 35.17
CA GLY A 766 15.37 4.32 36.18
C GLY A 766 13.96 4.81 35.88
N LEU A 767 13.06 3.90 35.47
CA LEU A 767 11.66 4.26 35.18
C LEU A 767 10.89 4.52 36.49
N THR A 768 10.07 5.57 36.45
CA THR A 768 9.06 5.82 37.51
C THR A 768 7.87 4.87 37.36
N ARG A 769 7.00 4.80 38.39
CA ARG A 769 5.78 3.98 38.31
C ARG A 769 4.86 4.36 37.16
N ASP A 770 4.67 5.65 36.92
CA ASP A 770 3.82 6.15 35.84
C ASP A 770 4.42 5.82 34.46
N GLU A 771 5.74 5.84 34.33
CA GLU A 771 6.43 5.46 33.10
C GLU A 771 6.34 3.94 32.84
N ILE A 772 6.39 3.10 33.91
CA ILE A 772 6.19 1.66 33.81
C ILE A 772 4.77 1.36 33.30
N VAL A 773 3.75 2.03 33.87
CA VAL A 773 2.36 1.91 33.39
C VAL A 773 2.27 2.30 31.90
N THR A 774 2.89 3.41 31.49
CA THR A 774 2.92 3.84 30.08
C THR A 774 3.55 2.78 29.16
N VAL A 775 4.63 2.11 29.61
CA VAL A 775 5.28 1.04 28.86
C VAL A 775 4.35 -0.19 28.75
N GLU A 776 3.76 -0.61 29.87
CA GLU A 776 2.91 -1.81 29.94
C GLU A 776 1.61 -1.63 29.13
N GLU A 777 0.93 -0.47 29.23
CA GLU A 777 -0.26 -0.15 28.44
C GLU A 777 0.03 -0.09 26.93
N SER A 778 1.25 0.24 26.52
CA SER A 778 1.64 0.32 25.11
C SER A 778 1.99 -1.04 24.48
N VAL A 779 2.21 -2.07 25.27
CA VAL A 779 2.72 -3.38 24.85
C VAL A 779 1.64 -4.48 24.91
N VAL A 780 0.52 -4.21 25.59
CA VAL A 780 -0.69 -5.05 25.59
C VAL A 780 -1.46 -4.78 24.28
#